data_34f519c4bc77862ffcc716300be4a687
#
_entry.id   34f519c4bc77862ffcc716300be4a687
#
_cell.length_a   1.000
_cell.length_b   1.000
_cell.length_c   1.000
_cell.angle_alpha   90.00
_cell.angle_beta   90.00
_cell.angle_gamma   90.00
#
_symmetry.space_group_name_H-M   'P 1'
#
loop_
_entity.id
_entity.type
_entity.pdbx_description
1 polymer ?
#
loop_
_entity_poly.entity_id
_entity_poly.type
_entity_poly.pdbx_seq_one_letter_code
_entity_poly.pdbx_strand_id
1 'polypeptide(L)'
;MQPLKLDQFLEYKFLSNIRYSPDGKRAAFVVSRCDAEENGYCANLYLYDERGIRRLSGMDKESAFFWEDDKHVLFAANRSADEKKRAEAGEAFTAYYRLAVDGGEAEKAFELPIGAGELMKMGEGKYWFVASVHPDHPDDYLLSKEEAAKKRDEKKKDTDYVVLEEHPFWMNGGSFRDKTRDALFTFDAKTGEIRRVTDGDMDVEDAEYTNGKFYYWGERFAGRRGYRPGLFVIDGEKETCLIPQGEKYFSGMLKYDGGLAIMMSDGKTYSYEETPNLYMLNPETDAIRLLSENHDNFYNSVGSDCRRGGGYNMRACGKNIYTISTVGGAAQLRRIDECGESTFVYAGDGCIDAFDVNERGEILAIAMMDGKLQELYRVNPDGAYCQISEFNEAVLKDRYVSDYEEITVHSEGEDITGWVLKPIDYDPEKTYPAILDIHGGPRTVYGKVFYHEMQYWAGQGYFVFFANPIGSDGRGDAFADIRGKYGVHEYQNLMDFTDAVLEKHPEIDKKRVAVTGGSYGGFMTNWIIGHTDRFCCAATQRSISNWVSFYGTSDIGILFGEYQTDATVFDNPEKMWQQSPLKYAKNFVTPTLIIHSDCDYRCPISEGFQLYTALKERGVDSRMVIFKGENHDLSRTGKPLHRVRRLTEISDWFAKYAK
;
A
#
# COMPACT_ATOMS: atom_id res chain seq x y z
N MET A 1 6.83 -19.43 -27.22
CA MET A 1 6.06 -18.35 -26.58
C MET A 1 6.64 -17.01 -26.99
N GLN A 2 5.86 -15.91 -26.93
CA GLN A 2 6.35 -14.56 -27.23
C GLN A 2 6.73 -13.84 -25.94
N PRO A 3 7.76 -12.98 -25.93
CA PRO A 3 8.08 -12.19 -24.74
C PRO A 3 6.92 -11.26 -24.38
N LEU A 4 6.80 -10.92 -23.10
CA LEU A 4 5.94 -9.83 -22.67
C LEU A 4 6.39 -8.51 -23.33
N LYS A 5 5.43 -7.68 -23.72
CA LYS A 5 5.72 -6.32 -24.16
C LYS A 5 5.95 -5.40 -22.95
N LEU A 6 6.76 -4.38 -23.11
CA LEU A 6 7.03 -3.39 -22.06
C LEU A 6 5.76 -2.72 -21.56
N ASP A 7 4.81 -2.43 -22.46
CA ASP A 7 3.54 -1.79 -22.19
C ASP A 7 2.37 -2.78 -21.97
N GLN A 8 2.64 -4.08 -21.89
CA GLN A 8 1.60 -5.12 -21.76
C GLN A 8 0.67 -4.89 -20.56
N PHE A 9 1.16 -4.27 -19.48
CA PHE A 9 0.35 -3.99 -18.30
C PHE A 9 -0.80 -3.00 -18.57
N LEU A 10 -0.78 -2.26 -19.67
CA LEU A 10 -1.90 -1.41 -20.09
C LEU A 10 -3.17 -2.24 -20.42
N GLU A 11 -3.01 -3.51 -20.72
CA GLU A 11 -4.10 -4.44 -21.03
C GLU A 11 -4.63 -5.16 -19.77
N TYR A 12 -3.91 -5.10 -18.62
CA TYR A 12 -4.27 -5.82 -17.40
C TYR A 12 -5.53 -5.28 -16.75
N LYS A 13 -6.23 -6.17 -16.04
CA LYS A 13 -7.34 -5.84 -15.17
C LYS A 13 -6.89 -5.97 -13.72
N PHE A 14 -7.17 -4.96 -12.94
CA PHE A 14 -6.82 -4.90 -11.53
C PHE A 14 -8.11 -5.03 -10.72
N LEU A 15 -8.18 -6.06 -9.90
CA LEU A 15 -9.34 -6.36 -9.08
C LEU A 15 -9.14 -5.81 -7.66
N SER A 16 -10.21 -5.31 -7.03
CA SER A 16 -10.17 -4.81 -5.65
C SER A 16 -11.55 -4.77 -4.99
N ASN A 17 -11.56 -4.53 -3.69
CA ASN A 17 -12.79 -4.22 -2.92
C ASN A 17 -13.91 -5.27 -3.03
N ILE A 18 -13.58 -6.58 -2.87
CA ILE A 18 -14.60 -7.63 -2.84
C ILE A 18 -15.46 -7.53 -1.58
N ARG A 19 -16.79 -7.60 -1.73
CA ARG A 19 -17.78 -7.55 -0.65
C ARG A 19 -18.97 -8.45 -0.96
N TYR A 20 -19.34 -9.32 -0.03
CA TYR A 20 -20.61 -10.00 -0.07
C TYR A 20 -21.77 -9.04 0.19
N SER A 21 -22.95 -9.34 -0.41
CA SER A 21 -24.22 -8.75 0.00
C SER A 21 -24.58 -9.16 1.43
N PRO A 22 -25.41 -8.38 2.16
CA PRO A 22 -25.78 -8.73 3.52
C PRO A 22 -26.36 -10.14 3.67
N ASP A 23 -27.13 -10.65 2.67
CA ASP A 23 -27.67 -12.03 2.67
C ASP A 23 -26.64 -13.09 2.25
N GLY A 24 -25.41 -12.69 1.93
CA GLY A 24 -24.30 -13.57 1.58
C GLY A 24 -24.45 -14.34 0.26
N LYS A 25 -25.42 -13.99 -0.61
CA LYS A 25 -25.68 -14.73 -1.85
C LYS A 25 -24.98 -14.16 -3.07
N ARG A 26 -24.59 -12.90 -3.01
CA ARG A 26 -23.95 -12.16 -4.09
C ARG A 26 -22.67 -11.54 -3.57
N ALA A 27 -21.72 -11.23 -4.46
CA ALA A 27 -20.58 -10.41 -4.12
C ALA A 27 -20.34 -9.35 -5.20
N ALA A 28 -20.10 -8.14 -4.77
CA ALA A 28 -19.66 -7.07 -5.67
C ALA A 28 -18.16 -6.81 -5.50
N PHE A 29 -17.51 -6.33 -6.55
CA PHE A 29 -16.10 -5.98 -6.54
C PHE A 29 -15.79 -4.94 -7.62
N VAL A 30 -14.63 -4.34 -7.54
CA VAL A 30 -14.15 -3.34 -8.49
C VAL A 30 -13.17 -3.98 -9.47
N VAL A 31 -13.33 -3.66 -10.76
CA VAL A 31 -12.32 -3.96 -11.80
C VAL A 31 -11.84 -2.65 -12.39
N SER A 32 -10.55 -2.38 -12.22
CA SER A 32 -9.87 -1.23 -12.81
C SER A 32 -9.06 -1.63 -14.04
N ARG A 33 -8.88 -0.69 -14.97
CA ARG A 33 -8.05 -0.85 -16.17
C ARG A 33 -7.33 0.45 -16.50
N CYS A 34 -6.23 0.37 -17.21
CA CYS A 34 -5.57 1.55 -17.75
C CYS A 34 -6.41 2.20 -18.84
N ASP A 35 -6.36 3.52 -18.88
CA ASP A 35 -6.84 4.38 -19.96
C ASP A 35 -5.65 5.16 -20.51
N ALA A 36 -5.13 4.70 -21.65
CA ALA A 36 -3.93 5.30 -22.24
C ALA A 36 -4.23 6.65 -22.91
N GLU A 37 -5.47 6.90 -23.36
CA GLU A 37 -5.87 8.17 -23.99
C GLU A 37 -5.91 9.29 -22.95
N GLU A 38 -6.54 9.04 -21.81
CA GLU A 38 -6.63 9.99 -20.70
C GLU A 38 -5.40 9.93 -19.77
N ASN A 39 -4.46 9.01 -20.04
CA ASN A 39 -3.30 8.70 -19.18
C ASN A 39 -3.71 8.51 -17.72
N GLY A 40 -4.75 7.72 -17.52
CA GLY A 40 -5.39 7.50 -16.22
C GLY A 40 -5.91 6.07 -16.07
N TYR A 41 -6.85 5.92 -15.16
CA TYR A 41 -7.48 4.63 -14.90
C TYR A 41 -9.00 4.76 -14.90
N CYS A 42 -9.63 3.75 -15.48
CA CYS A 42 -11.08 3.53 -15.41
C CYS A 42 -11.38 2.44 -14.40
N ALA A 43 -12.49 2.55 -13.69
CA ALA A 43 -12.95 1.55 -12.73
C ALA A 43 -14.46 1.34 -12.85
N ASN A 44 -14.90 0.08 -12.71
CA ASN A 44 -16.31 -0.29 -12.74
C ASN A 44 -16.62 -1.32 -11.66
N LEU A 45 -17.87 -1.33 -11.22
CA LEU A 45 -18.42 -2.35 -10.36
C LEU A 45 -18.81 -3.59 -11.17
N TYR A 46 -18.49 -4.74 -10.63
CA TYR A 46 -18.87 -6.06 -11.11
C TYR A 46 -19.63 -6.80 -10.01
N LEU A 47 -20.46 -7.73 -10.42
CA LEU A 47 -21.24 -8.58 -9.54
C LEU A 47 -20.98 -10.05 -9.87
N TYR A 48 -20.79 -10.84 -8.86
CA TYR A 48 -20.76 -12.30 -8.88
C TYR A 48 -21.99 -12.86 -8.16
N ASP A 49 -22.72 -13.74 -8.81
CA ASP A 49 -23.85 -14.49 -8.26
C ASP A 49 -24.02 -15.85 -8.97
N GLU A 50 -25.15 -16.53 -8.79
CA GLU A 50 -25.46 -17.82 -9.44
C GLU A 50 -25.45 -17.78 -10.97
N ARG A 51 -25.59 -16.59 -11.58
CA ARG A 51 -25.53 -16.36 -13.04
C ARG A 51 -24.10 -16.12 -13.53
N GLY A 52 -23.12 -16.16 -12.65
CA GLY A 52 -21.72 -15.86 -12.94
C GLY A 52 -21.36 -14.39 -12.72
N ILE A 53 -20.26 -13.94 -13.35
CA ILE A 53 -19.73 -12.60 -13.23
C ILE A 53 -20.31 -11.68 -14.33
N ARG A 54 -20.76 -10.48 -13.96
CA ARG A 54 -21.20 -9.46 -14.90
C ARG A 54 -20.82 -8.04 -14.45
N ARG A 55 -20.60 -7.15 -15.41
CA ARG A 55 -20.39 -5.73 -15.14
C ARG A 55 -21.71 -5.11 -14.65
N LEU A 56 -21.64 -4.34 -13.58
CA LEU A 56 -22.79 -3.70 -12.95
C LEU A 56 -22.87 -2.21 -13.29
N SER A 57 -21.75 -1.49 -13.38
CA SER A 57 -21.71 -0.05 -13.67
C SER A 57 -20.96 0.25 -14.97
N GLY A 58 -21.11 1.46 -15.54
CA GLY A 58 -20.62 1.76 -16.86
C GLY A 58 -20.04 3.17 -17.07
N MET A 59 -19.84 3.97 -16.00
CA MET A 59 -19.33 5.33 -16.14
C MET A 59 -17.81 5.44 -15.96
N ASP A 60 -17.13 4.33 -15.76
CA ASP A 60 -15.68 4.22 -15.68
C ASP A 60 -15.03 4.97 -14.47
N LYS A 61 -15.82 5.33 -13.46
CA LYS A 61 -15.37 6.11 -12.30
C LYS A 61 -15.76 5.48 -10.95
N GLU A 62 -16.39 4.32 -10.96
CA GLU A 62 -16.87 3.62 -9.77
C GLU A 62 -15.75 2.78 -9.14
N SER A 63 -14.96 3.39 -8.27
CA SER A 63 -13.77 2.76 -7.65
C SER A 63 -13.98 2.26 -6.22
N ALA A 64 -15.09 2.63 -5.57
CA ALA A 64 -15.48 2.18 -4.25
C ALA A 64 -17.00 2.09 -4.15
N PHE A 65 -17.50 1.21 -3.30
CA PHE A 65 -18.92 1.02 -3.07
C PHE A 65 -19.15 0.40 -1.69
N PHE A 66 -20.41 0.45 -1.22
CA PHE A 66 -20.88 -0.35 -0.10
C PHE A 66 -22.31 -0.87 -0.35
N TRP A 67 -22.67 -1.97 0.29
CA TRP A 67 -24.01 -2.53 0.21
C TRP A 67 -24.98 -1.76 1.11
N GLU A 68 -26.01 -1.16 0.50
CA GLU A 68 -27.10 -0.54 1.26
C GLU A 68 -28.06 -1.60 1.81
N ASP A 69 -28.37 -2.59 0.98
CA ASP A 69 -29.18 -3.78 1.27
C ASP A 69 -28.80 -4.92 0.31
N ASP A 70 -29.56 -6.04 0.32
CA ASP A 70 -29.30 -7.22 -0.53
C ASP A 70 -29.41 -6.96 -2.02
N LYS A 71 -29.99 -5.82 -2.43
CA LYS A 71 -30.34 -5.51 -3.82
C LYS A 71 -29.71 -4.22 -4.34
N HIS A 72 -29.14 -3.42 -3.47
CA HIS A 72 -28.62 -2.11 -3.85
C HIS A 72 -27.23 -1.89 -3.31
N VAL A 73 -26.38 -1.32 -4.18
CA VAL A 73 -25.08 -0.75 -3.79
C VAL A 73 -25.15 0.76 -3.89
N LEU A 74 -24.44 1.42 -2.96
CA LEU A 74 -24.20 2.87 -3.01
C LEU A 74 -22.72 3.13 -3.34
N PHE A 75 -22.49 4.17 -4.15
CA PHE A 75 -21.14 4.62 -4.48
C PHE A 75 -21.11 6.14 -4.67
N ALA A 76 -19.99 6.74 -4.38
CA ALA A 76 -19.76 8.17 -4.61
C ALA A 76 -19.37 8.44 -6.06
N ALA A 77 -20.01 9.42 -6.70
CA ALA A 77 -19.67 9.83 -8.06
C ALA A 77 -20.18 11.24 -8.40
N ASN A 78 -19.51 11.93 -9.32
CA ASN A 78 -19.98 13.18 -9.94
C ASN A 78 -20.52 12.86 -11.33
N ARG A 79 -21.83 12.56 -11.45
CA ARG A 79 -22.45 12.08 -12.68
C ARG A 79 -23.08 13.20 -13.50
N SER A 80 -23.72 14.18 -12.85
CA SER A 80 -24.34 15.31 -13.55
C SER A 80 -23.31 16.36 -14.00
N ALA A 81 -23.67 17.15 -15.02
CA ALA A 81 -22.84 18.27 -15.48
C ALA A 81 -22.63 19.33 -14.40
N ASP A 82 -23.66 19.54 -13.55
CA ASP A 82 -23.59 20.47 -12.41
C ASP A 82 -22.59 19.97 -11.35
N GLU A 83 -22.67 18.69 -10.95
CA GLU A 83 -21.72 18.10 -10.00
C GLU A 83 -20.26 18.17 -10.47
N LYS A 84 -20.02 17.89 -11.76
CA LYS A 84 -18.68 18.00 -12.35
C LYS A 84 -18.16 19.43 -12.27
N LYS A 85 -19.01 20.41 -12.65
CA LYS A 85 -18.66 21.84 -12.58
C LYS A 85 -18.39 22.30 -11.15
N ARG A 86 -19.19 21.86 -10.17
CA ARG A 86 -19.01 22.17 -8.75
C ARG A 86 -17.69 21.58 -8.20
N ALA A 87 -17.39 20.32 -8.56
CA ALA A 87 -16.16 19.67 -8.20
C ALA A 87 -14.92 20.38 -8.81
N GLU A 88 -14.99 20.74 -10.10
CA GLU A 88 -13.94 21.53 -10.77
C GLU A 88 -13.75 22.92 -10.14
N ALA A 89 -14.81 23.50 -9.60
CA ALA A 89 -14.76 24.76 -8.86
C ALA A 89 -14.17 24.61 -7.43
N GLY A 90 -13.85 23.37 -7.00
CA GLY A 90 -13.31 23.08 -5.67
C GLY A 90 -14.36 23.10 -4.56
N GLU A 91 -15.64 22.83 -4.88
CA GLU A 91 -16.67 22.70 -3.86
C GLU A 91 -16.54 21.37 -3.11
N ALA A 92 -16.56 21.42 -1.79
CA ALA A 92 -16.54 20.26 -0.94
C ALA A 92 -17.95 19.66 -0.85
N PHE A 93 -18.19 18.52 -1.49
CA PHE A 93 -19.41 17.74 -1.37
C PHE A 93 -19.14 16.29 -1.78
N THR A 94 -20.03 15.38 -1.42
CA THR A 94 -20.02 13.99 -1.90
C THR A 94 -21.43 13.57 -2.30
N ALA A 95 -21.61 13.28 -3.59
CA ALA A 95 -22.89 12.80 -4.12
C ALA A 95 -22.86 11.28 -4.17
N TYR A 96 -23.83 10.63 -3.52
CA TYR A 96 -24.01 9.18 -3.51
C TYR A 96 -25.11 8.75 -4.45
N TYR A 97 -24.82 7.69 -5.22
CA TYR A 97 -25.73 7.09 -6.18
C TYR A 97 -26.07 5.66 -5.76
N ARG A 98 -27.34 5.32 -5.86
CA ARG A 98 -27.87 3.98 -5.64
C ARG A 98 -27.96 3.24 -6.96
N LEU A 99 -27.50 2.00 -7.00
CA LEU A 99 -27.58 1.14 -8.16
C LEU A 99 -28.18 -0.21 -7.75
N ALA A 100 -29.30 -0.60 -8.41
CA ALA A 100 -29.88 -1.93 -8.23
C ALA A 100 -29.01 -2.99 -8.90
N VAL A 101 -28.73 -4.09 -8.19
CA VAL A 101 -27.87 -5.16 -8.71
C VAL A 101 -28.54 -6.03 -9.76
N ASP A 102 -29.84 -5.98 -9.90
CA ASP A 102 -30.60 -6.70 -10.92
C ASP A 102 -30.73 -5.90 -12.25
N GLY A 103 -30.23 -4.67 -12.32
CA GLY A 103 -30.18 -3.82 -13.50
C GLY A 103 -30.87 -2.46 -13.30
N GLY A 104 -30.72 -1.59 -14.27
CA GLY A 104 -31.21 -0.22 -14.25
C GLY A 104 -30.07 0.81 -14.25
N GLU A 105 -30.43 2.08 -14.24
CA GLU A 105 -29.48 3.19 -14.08
C GLU A 105 -29.30 3.54 -12.59
N ALA A 106 -28.13 4.04 -12.24
CA ALA A 106 -27.89 4.54 -10.90
C ALA A 106 -28.63 5.88 -10.69
N GLU A 107 -29.39 5.98 -9.61
CA GLU A 107 -30.13 7.16 -9.22
C GLU A 107 -29.42 7.87 -8.04
N LYS A 108 -29.47 9.23 -8.05
CA LYS A 108 -28.92 9.98 -6.92
C LYS A 108 -29.70 9.69 -5.66
N ALA A 109 -29.04 9.15 -4.66
CA ALA A 109 -29.63 8.81 -3.38
C ALA A 109 -29.66 10.02 -2.43
N PHE A 110 -28.50 10.66 -2.23
CA PHE A 110 -28.34 11.86 -1.42
C PHE A 110 -27.00 12.54 -1.69
N GLU A 111 -26.80 13.70 -1.07
CA GLU A 111 -25.55 14.45 -1.15
C GLU A 111 -25.15 14.94 0.24
N LEU A 112 -23.87 14.83 0.57
CA LEU A 112 -23.29 15.40 1.77
C LEU A 112 -22.58 16.71 1.43
N PRO A 113 -22.69 17.76 2.26
CA PRO A 113 -22.04 19.05 2.03
C PRO A 113 -20.56 19.06 2.49
N ILE A 114 -19.89 17.91 2.38
CA ILE A 114 -18.50 17.68 2.79
C ILE A 114 -17.91 16.58 1.97
N GLY A 115 -16.58 16.56 1.80
CA GLY A 115 -15.84 15.42 1.25
C GLY A 115 -15.85 14.27 2.27
N ALA A 116 -16.68 13.25 2.03
CA ALA A 116 -16.78 12.10 2.90
C ALA A 116 -15.87 10.95 2.45
N GLY A 117 -15.30 10.24 3.42
CA GLY A 117 -14.65 8.94 3.21
C GLY A 117 -15.65 7.81 2.96
N GLU A 118 -15.28 6.59 3.34
CA GLU A 118 -16.17 5.42 3.25
C GLU A 118 -17.39 5.61 4.15
N LEU A 119 -18.59 5.32 3.62
CA LEU A 119 -19.82 5.36 4.39
C LEU A 119 -20.06 4.00 5.06
N MET A 120 -20.35 4.05 6.35
CA MET A 120 -20.66 2.87 7.17
C MET A 120 -22.10 2.93 7.68
N LYS A 121 -22.80 1.80 7.65
CA LYS A 121 -24.20 1.72 8.05
C LYS A 121 -24.36 1.63 9.56
N MET A 122 -25.22 2.48 10.15
CA MET A 122 -25.64 2.42 11.55
C MET A 122 -27.01 1.78 11.71
N GLY A 123 -27.86 1.89 10.69
CA GLY A 123 -29.25 1.43 10.66
C GLY A 123 -29.91 1.82 9.34
N GLU A 124 -31.21 1.63 9.25
CA GLU A 124 -31.95 1.98 8.02
C GLU A 124 -31.92 3.49 7.74
N GLY A 125 -31.22 3.87 6.66
CA GLY A 125 -31.06 5.27 6.25
C GLY A 125 -30.13 6.08 7.16
N LYS A 126 -29.42 5.45 8.11
CA LYS A 126 -28.47 6.12 8.99
C LYS A 126 -27.05 5.61 8.74
N TYR A 127 -26.12 6.54 8.62
CA TYR A 127 -24.74 6.28 8.27
C TYR A 127 -23.79 7.04 9.19
N TRP A 128 -22.58 6.55 9.32
CA TRP A 128 -21.45 7.29 9.84
C TRP A 128 -20.27 7.26 8.84
N PHE A 129 -19.38 8.20 8.95
CA PHE A 129 -18.22 8.33 8.08
C PHE A 129 -17.18 9.23 8.73
N VAL A 130 -15.97 9.20 8.18
CA VAL A 130 -14.90 10.12 8.55
C VAL A 130 -14.75 11.17 7.44
N ALA A 131 -14.54 12.43 7.84
CA ALA A 131 -14.30 13.53 6.93
C ALA A 131 -13.32 14.54 7.52
N SER A 132 -12.49 15.13 6.64
CA SER A 132 -11.49 16.11 7.06
C SER A 132 -12.15 17.47 7.36
N VAL A 133 -11.81 18.06 8.50
CA VAL A 133 -12.22 19.40 8.93
C VAL A 133 -10.99 20.22 9.34
N HIS A 134 -11.11 21.55 9.30
CA HIS A 134 -10.09 22.44 9.83
C HIS A 134 -10.44 22.79 11.28
N PRO A 135 -9.55 22.66 12.27
CA PRO A 135 -9.85 22.92 13.68
C PRO A 135 -10.39 24.33 13.96
N ASP A 136 -9.86 25.32 13.26
CA ASP A 136 -10.31 26.72 13.42
C ASP A 136 -11.71 26.96 12.81
N HIS A 137 -12.18 26.04 11.94
CA HIS A 137 -13.45 26.14 11.20
C HIS A 137 -14.13 24.77 11.06
N PRO A 138 -14.36 24.02 12.16
CA PRO A 138 -14.79 22.62 12.09
C PRO A 138 -16.20 22.43 11.57
N ASP A 139 -17.00 23.51 11.53
CA ASP A 139 -18.41 23.49 11.13
C ASP A 139 -18.67 24.13 9.75
N ASP A 140 -17.64 24.29 8.91
CA ASP A 140 -17.77 24.83 7.55
C ASP A 140 -18.77 24.07 6.68
N TYR A 141 -19.02 22.78 6.94
CA TYR A 141 -20.01 21.97 6.26
C TYR A 141 -21.47 22.45 6.51
N LEU A 142 -21.70 23.31 7.49
CA LEU A 142 -23.02 23.92 7.80
C LEU A 142 -23.24 25.27 7.10
N LEU A 143 -22.22 25.82 6.41
CA LEU A 143 -22.32 27.10 5.72
C LEU A 143 -23.36 27.02 4.59
N SER A 144 -24.09 28.11 4.38
CA SER A 144 -24.91 28.26 3.19
C SER A 144 -24.05 28.20 1.90
N LYS A 145 -24.67 27.90 0.76
CA LYS A 145 -23.95 27.87 -0.52
C LYS A 145 -23.25 29.19 -0.85
N GLU A 146 -23.87 30.30 -0.50
CA GLU A 146 -23.29 31.64 -0.70
C GLU A 146 -22.07 31.88 0.19
N GLU A 147 -22.16 31.53 1.47
CA GLU A 147 -21.04 31.67 2.42
C GLU A 147 -19.88 30.77 2.06
N ALA A 148 -20.15 29.50 1.70
CA ALA A 148 -19.15 28.56 1.24
C ALA A 148 -18.46 29.03 -0.05
N ALA A 149 -19.22 29.59 -1.01
CA ALA A 149 -18.67 30.18 -2.23
C ALA A 149 -17.76 31.37 -1.93
N LYS A 150 -18.20 32.29 -1.05
CA LYS A 150 -17.39 33.44 -0.65
C LYS A 150 -16.08 32.99 0.01
N LYS A 151 -16.13 32.02 0.92
CA LYS A 151 -14.94 31.46 1.57
C LYS A 151 -13.96 30.81 0.58
N ARG A 152 -14.49 30.07 -0.42
CA ARG A 152 -13.65 29.51 -1.51
C ARG A 152 -12.96 30.59 -2.34
N ASP A 153 -13.70 31.66 -2.68
CA ASP A 153 -13.14 32.77 -3.45
C ASP A 153 -12.12 33.59 -2.66
N GLU A 154 -12.26 33.67 -1.35
CA GLU A 154 -11.23 34.23 -0.45
C GLU A 154 -10.01 33.33 -0.42
N LYS A 155 -10.16 32.00 -0.22
CA LYS A 155 -9.06 31.04 -0.22
C LYS A 155 -8.29 31.00 -1.56
N LYS A 156 -8.98 31.24 -2.70
CA LYS A 156 -8.32 31.32 -4.02
C LYS A 156 -7.35 32.51 -4.15
N LYS A 157 -7.48 33.54 -3.35
CA LYS A 157 -6.57 34.70 -3.36
C LYS A 157 -5.24 34.42 -2.66
N ASP A 158 -5.23 33.38 -1.82
CA ASP A 158 -4.10 33.01 -0.96
C ASP A 158 -3.48 31.68 -1.42
N THR A 159 -3.43 31.43 -2.76
CA THR A 159 -2.92 30.17 -3.31
C THR A 159 -1.44 30.19 -3.70
N ASP A 160 -0.80 31.33 -3.61
CA ASP A 160 0.59 31.55 -4.00
C ASP A 160 1.61 31.39 -2.86
N TYR A 161 1.14 31.08 -1.65
CA TYR A 161 1.97 30.75 -0.50
C TYR A 161 1.33 29.67 0.39
N VAL A 162 2.12 29.04 1.24
CA VAL A 162 1.67 28.07 2.25
C VAL A 162 2.24 28.45 3.60
N VAL A 163 1.39 28.45 4.64
CA VAL A 163 1.80 28.64 6.03
C VAL A 163 1.90 27.26 6.69
N LEU A 164 3.05 26.94 7.26
CA LEU A 164 3.30 25.67 7.93
C LEU A 164 3.43 25.91 9.44
N GLU A 165 2.54 25.33 10.22
CA GLU A 165 2.52 25.44 11.67
C GLU A 165 2.63 24.10 12.38
N GLU A 166 2.53 22.98 11.62
CA GLU A 166 2.54 21.61 12.15
C GLU A 166 3.47 20.69 11.37
N HIS A 167 3.93 19.63 12.04
CA HIS A 167 4.68 18.52 11.44
C HIS A 167 3.90 17.20 11.62
N PRO A 168 3.82 16.35 10.58
CA PRO A 168 4.40 16.50 9.23
C PRO A 168 3.71 17.61 8.43
N PHE A 169 4.49 18.37 7.67
CA PHE A 169 3.99 19.51 6.88
C PHE A 169 3.48 19.12 5.49
N TRP A 170 3.71 17.89 5.04
CA TRP A 170 3.16 17.29 3.85
C TRP A 170 2.93 15.79 4.04
N MET A 171 2.28 15.14 3.09
CA MET A 171 2.03 13.70 3.08
C MET A 171 2.17 13.16 1.66
N ASN A 172 2.80 12.00 1.50
CA ASN A 172 2.90 11.33 0.20
C ASN A 172 1.50 11.01 -0.37
N GLY A 173 1.30 11.30 -1.66
CA GLY A 173 -0.01 11.19 -2.31
C GLY A 173 -0.96 12.35 -2.07
N GLY A 174 -0.57 13.31 -1.22
CA GLY A 174 -1.30 14.54 -0.94
C GLY A 174 -0.50 15.79 -1.34
N SER A 175 -0.57 16.82 -0.51
CA SER A 175 0.17 18.06 -0.65
C SER A 175 0.61 18.57 0.73
N PHE A 176 0.94 19.85 0.85
CA PHE A 176 1.13 20.50 2.14
C PHE A 176 -0.14 20.35 3.01
N ARG A 177 0.06 20.06 4.29
CA ARG A 177 -1.03 19.98 5.28
C ARG A 177 -1.37 21.36 5.79
N ASP A 178 -2.69 21.60 5.93
CA ASP A 178 -3.27 22.85 6.41
C ASP A 178 -4.06 22.55 7.70
N LYS A 179 -3.39 22.08 8.75
CA LYS A 179 -3.98 21.75 10.07
C LYS A 179 -5.23 20.85 10.03
N THR A 180 -5.54 20.19 8.93
CA THR A 180 -6.74 19.34 8.82
C THR A 180 -6.72 18.19 9.82
N ARG A 181 -7.89 17.88 10.37
CA ARG A 181 -8.17 16.73 11.23
C ARG A 181 -9.27 15.88 10.61
N ASP A 182 -9.13 14.60 10.69
CA ASP A 182 -10.18 13.67 10.31
C ASP A 182 -11.15 13.51 11.48
N ALA A 183 -12.39 13.92 11.30
CA ALA A 183 -13.44 13.89 12.31
C ALA A 183 -14.53 12.88 11.97
N LEU A 184 -15.16 12.33 13.00
CA LEU A 184 -16.25 11.37 12.86
C LEU A 184 -17.60 12.10 12.72
N PHE A 185 -18.41 11.64 11.76
CA PHE A 185 -19.72 12.20 11.45
C PHE A 185 -20.82 11.14 11.43
N THR A 186 -22.04 11.56 11.70
CA THR A 186 -23.26 10.81 11.42
C THR A 186 -24.13 11.52 10.40
N PHE A 187 -24.90 10.77 9.63
CA PHE A 187 -25.83 11.26 8.65
C PHE A 187 -27.14 10.47 8.65
N ASP A 188 -28.28 11.14 8.65
CA ASP A 188 -29.62 10.56 8.49
C ASP A 188 -30.15 10.95 7.09
N ALA A 189 -30.24 9.97 6.19
CA ALA A 189 -30.68 10.18 4.82
C ALA A 189 -32.19 10.52 4.71
N LYS A 190 -32.98 10.24 5.77
CA LYS A 190 -34.44 10.55 5.78
C LYS A 190 -34.68 12.02 6.11
N THR A 191 -33.88 12.58 7.01
CA THR A 191 -34.03 13.99 7.45
C THR A 191 -33.04 14.93 6.77
N GLY A 192 -31.93 14.41 6.22
CA GLY A 192 -30.81 15.18 5.70
C GLY A 192 -29.90 15.73 6.81
N GLU A 193 -30.11 15.35 8.06
CA GLU A 193 -29.30 15.81 9.18
C GLU A 193 -27.91 15.22 9.15
N ILE A 194 -26.89 16.10 9.21
CA ILE A 194 -25.48 15.73 9.37
C ILE A 194 -24.99 16.30 10.69
N ARG A 195 -24.26 15.47 11.47
CA ARG A 195 -23.70 15.88 12.77
C ARG A 195 -22.27 15.39 12.90
N ARG A 196 -21.36 16.28 13.30
CA ARG A 196 -20.02 15.93 13.73
C ARG A 196 -20.10 15.31 15.14
N VAL A 197 -19.42 14.19 15.35
CA VAL A 197 -19.46 13.39 16.59
C VAL A 197 -18.26 13.70 17.48
N THR A 198 -17.04 13.80 16.88
CA THR A 198 -15.80 14.13 17.61
C THR A 198 -15.53 15.62 17.61
N ASP A 199 -14.71 16.10 18.54
CA ASP A 199 -14.24 17.48 18.56
C ASP A 199 -13.41 17.80 17.32
N GLY A 200 -13.34 19.09 16.94
CA GLY A 200 -12.65 19.52 15.73
C GLY A 200 -11.12 19.45 15.80
N ASP A 201 -10.54 19.28 16.99
CA ASP A 201 -9.09 19.13 17.22
C ASP A 201 -8.64 17.64 17.28
N MET A 202 -9.59 16.70 17.32
CA MET A 202 -9.32 15.26 17.26
C MET A 202 -9.04 14.85 15.82
N ASP A 203 -7.90 14.20 15.59
CA ASP A 203 -7.54 13.52 14.33
C ASP A 203 -7.87 12.02 14.49
N VAL A 204 -9.02 11.62 13.96
CA VAL A 204 -9.53 10.22 14.02
C VAL A 204 -8.84 9.39 12.95
N GLU A 205 -8.25 8.27 13.32
CA GLU A 205 -7.57 7.38 12.37
C GLU A 205 -8.44 6.19 11.94
N ASP A 206 -9.26 5.66 12.86
CA ASP A 206 -10.20 4.57 12.57
C ASP A 206 -11.31 4.56 13.62
N ALA A 207 -12.48 4.02 13.26
CA ALA A 207 -13.64 3.98 14.12
C ALA A 207 -14.54 2.77 13.83
N GLU A 208 -15.32 2.37 14.85
CA GLU A 208 -16.39 1.38 14.74
C GLU A 208 -17.62 1.78 15.56
N TYR A 209 -18.80 1.50 15.01
CA TYR A 209 -20.06 1.70 15.71
C TYR A 209 -20.68 0.39 16.14
N THR A 210 -20.87 0.21 17.46
CA THR A 210 -21.52 -0.99 18.03
C THR A 210 -22.23 -0.65 19.34
N ASN A 211 -23.35 -1.31 19.63
CA ASN A 211 -24.16 -1.15 20.86
C ASN A 211 -24.54 0.32 21.17
N GLY A 212 -24.77 1.13 20.14
CA GLY A 212 -25.13 2.55 20.31
C GLY A 212 -23.95 3.48 20.61
N LYS A 213 -22.72 2.97 20.65
CA LYS A 213 -21.50 3.70 20.96
C LYS A 213 -20.57 3.75 19.77
N PHE A 214 -19.75 4.81 19.67
CA PHE A 214 -18.60 4.86 18.80
C PHE A 214 -17.33 4.52 19.57
N TYR A 215 -16.55 3.59 19.07
CA TYR A 215 -15.19 3.32 19.50
C TYR A 215 -14.28 3.80 18.40
N TYR A 216 -13.23 4.56 18.76
CA TYR A 216 -12.29 5.08 17.79
C TYR A 216 -10.92 5.30 18.43
N TRP A 217 -9.87 5.26 17.63
CA TRP A 217 -8.61 5.83 18.05
C TRP A 217 -8.27 7.06 17.23
N GLY A 218 -7.56 7.96 17.89
CA GLY A 218 -7.19 9.26 17.32
C GLY A 218 -6.26 10.02 18.24
N GLU A 219 -5.80 11.14 17.76
CA GLU A 219 -4.81 11.94 18.44
C GLU A 219 -5.19 13.42 18.45
N ARG A 220 -5.09 14.05 19.62
CA ARG A 220 -5.10 15.51 19.75
C ARG A 220 -3.66 15.98 19.82
N PHE A 221 -3.26 16.87 18.93
CA PHE A 221 -1.91 17.42 18.90
C PHE A 221 -1.91 18.89 18.42
N ALA A 222 -0.85 19.60 18.77
CA ALA A 222 -0.55 20.93 18.27
C ALA A 222 0.94 21.00 17.91
N GLY A 223 1.23 21.52 16.74
CA GLY A 223 2.59 21.66 16.20
C GLY A 223 3.25 20.36 15.74
N ARG A 224 3.18 19.28 16.51
CA ARG A 224 3.77 17.98 16.13
C ARG A 224 2.85 16.81 16.46
N ARG A 225 2.64 15.93 15.50
CA ARG A 225 1.95 14.65 15.69
C ARG A 225 2.81 13.69 16.52
N GLY A 226 2.19 12.97 17.47
CA GLY A 226 2.87 12.03 18.36
C GLY A 226 3.00 10.62 17.82
N TYR A 227 2.12 10.21 16.89
CA TYR A 227 2.04 8.86 16.25
C TYR A 227 1.67 7.72 17.21
N ARG A 228 1.21 8.02 18.42
CA ARG A 228 0.65 7.06 19.37
C ARG A 228 -0.72 7.54 19.82
N PRO A 229 -1.78 7.31 19.02
CA PRO A 229 -3.13 7.75 19.32
C PRO A 229 -3.67 7.12 20.60
N GLY A 230 -4.71 7.72 21.17
CA GLY A 230 -5.49 7.13 22.25
C GLY A 230 -6.68 6.34 21.73
N LEU A 231 -7.21 5.40 22.51
CA LEU A 231 -8.47 4.73 22.26
C LEU A 231 -9.57 5.36 23.09
N PHE A 232 -10.68 5.70 22.45
CA PHE A 232 -11.80 6.42 23.06
C PHE A 232 -13.13 5.71 22.77
N VAL A 233 -14.11 5.95 23.64
CA VAL A 233 -15.50 5.60 23.41
C VAL A 233 -16.40 6.82 23.58
N ILE A 234 -17.35 7.00 22.67
CA ILE A 234 -18.44 7.99 22.76
C ILE A 234 -19.76 7.26 23.00
N ASP A 235 -20.40 7.54 24.14
CA ASP A 235 -21.72 7.06 24.52
C ASP A 235 -22.64 8.28 24.67
N GLY A 236 -23.53 8.50 23.71
CA GLY A 236 -24.32 9.72 23.61
C GLY A 236 -23.46 10.96 23.36
N GLU A 237 -23.34 11.83 24.37
CA GLU A 237 -22.49 13.04 24.33
C GLU A 237 -21.21 12.88 25.17
N LYS A 238 -21.04 11.75 25.83
CA LYS A 238 -19.90 11.53 26.72
C LYS A 238 -18.78 10.79 26.03
N GLU A 239 -17.62 11.45 25.89
CA GLU A 239 -16.38 10.81 25.52
C GLU A 239 -15.65 10.27 26.76
N THR A 240 -15.12 9.07 26.64
CA THR A 240 -14.29 8.43 27.68
C THR A 240 -13.03 7.89 27.06
N CYS A 241 -11.87 8.18 27.62
CA CYS A 241 -10.58 7.62 27.20
C CYS A 241 -10.43 6.22 27.81
N LEU A 242 -10.22 5.21 26.97
CA LEU A 242 -9.98 3.81 27.39
C LEU A 242 -8.49 3.51 27.45
N ILE A 243 -7.71 4.04 26.50
CA ILE A 243 -6.23 3.96 26.48
C ILE A 243 -5.71 5.34 26.15
N PRO A 244 -4.87 5.94 27.04
CA PRO A 244 -4.28 7.26 26.80
C PRO A 244 -3.39 7.32 25.56
N GLN A 245 -3.28 8.50 24.97
CA GLN A 245 -2.28 8.79 23.94
C GLN A 245 -0.86 8.53 24.47
N GLY A 246 0.02 8.04 23.63
CA GLY A 246 1.41 7.75 23.97
C GLY A 246 1.67 6.31 24.44
N GLU A 247 0.63 5.49 24.68
CA GLU A 247 0.80 4.14 25.24
C GLU A 247 0.86 3.02 24.22
N LYS A 248 0.08 3.11 23.12
CA LYS A 248 -0.08 2.04 22.14
C LYS A 248 0.05 2.53 20.70
N TYR A 249 0.40 1.63 19.81
CA TYR A 249 0.21 1.73 18.37
C TYR A 249 -1.00 0.88 17.99
N PHE A 250 -1.86 1.40 17.12
CA PHE A 250 -3.03 0.73 16.61
C PHE A 250 -2.89 0.50 15.10
N SER A 251 -3.46 -0.59 14.58
CA SER A 251 -3.36 -0.94 13.16
C SER A 251 -4.64 -1.48 12.53
N GLY A 252 -5.70 -1.67 13.28
CA GLY A 252 -7.01 -2.07 12.76
C GLY A 252 -8.02 -2.35 13.85
N MET A 253 -9.30 -2.12 13.53
CA MET A 253 -10.44 -2.43 14.38
C MET A 253 -11.52 -3.12 13.55
N LEU A 254 -12.21 -4.10 14.14
CA LEU A 254 -13.26 -4.85 13.48
C LEU A 254 -14.34 -5.24 14.48
N LYS A 255 -15.59 -4.97 14.13
CA LYS A 255 -16.76 -5.50 14.84
C LYS A 255 -16.97 -6.98 14.50
N TYR A 256 -17.24 -7.81 15.53
CA TYR A 256 -17.60 -9.21 15.39
C TYR A 256 -18.53 -9.64 16.54
N ASP A 257 -19.08 -10.88 16.51
CA ASP A 257 -20.06 -11.32 17.51
C ASP A 257 -19.50 -11.44 18.94
N GLY A 258 -18.19 -11.39 19.11
CA GLY A 258 -17.53 -11.35 20.41
C GLY A 258 -17.28 -9.93 20.96
N GLY A 259 -17.59 -8.88 20.18
CA GLY A 259 -17.34 -7.48 20.54
C GLY A 259 -16.56 -6.71 19.47
N LEU A 260 -15.52 -6.00 19.85
CA LEU A 260 -14.57 -5.37 18.94
C LEU A 260 -13.22 -6.06 19.02
N ALA A 261 -12.70 -6.48 17.89
CA ALA A 261 -11.33 -6.92 17.74
C ALA A 261 -10.45 -5.70 17.43
N ILE A 262 -9.36 -5.52 18.15
CA ILE A 262 -8.44 -4.38 18.00
C ILE A 262 -7.02 -4.93 17.85
N MET A 263 -6.34 -4.56 16.79
CA MET A 263 -4.93 -4.84 16.59
C MET A 263 -4.09 -3.72 17.18
N MET A 264 -3.28 -4.02 18.19
CA MET A 264 -2.41 -3.03 18.82
C MET A 264 -1.14 -3.66 19.40
N SER A 265 -0.07 -2.85 19.48
CA SER A 265 1.18 -3.18 20.17
C SER A 265 1.54 -2.11 21.20
N ASP A 266 2.42 -2.40 22.14
CA ASP A 266 2.96 -1.37 23.04
C ASP A 266 4.29 -0.80 22.52
N GLY A 267 4.83 -1.36 21.46
CA GLY A 267 6.04 -0.92 20.79
C GLY A 267 7.27 -0.86 21.68
N LYS A 268 7.33 -1.66 22.74
CA LYS A 268 8.47 -1.63 23.68
C LYS A 268 9.74 -2.26 23.10
N THR A 269 9.59 -3.32 22.30
CA THR A 269 10.72 -4.06 21.76
C THR A 269 11.09 -3.55 20.37
N TYR A 270 10.10 -3.43 19.48
CA TYR A 270 10.31 -3.09 18.07
C TYR A 270 9.62 -1.79 17.64
N SER A 271 9.26 -0.92 18.61
CA SER A 271 8.59 0.38 18.36
C SER A 271 7.32 0.24 17.50
N TYR A 272 7.08 1.20 16.60
CA TYR A 272 5.85 1.23 15.79
C TYR A 272 5.78 0.08 14.75
N GLU A 273 6.87 -0.57 14.44
CA GLU A 273 6.91 -1.74 13.55
C GLU A 273 6.68 -3.07 14.27
N GLU A 274 6.53 -3.06 15.58
CA GLU A 274 6.22 -4.27 16.35
C GLU A 274 4.91 -4.90 15.88
N THR A 275 4.95 -6.19 15.56
CA THR A 275 3.77 -6.94 15.14
C THR A 275 2.65 -6.80 16.18
N PRO A 276 1.46 -6.31 15.78
CA PRO A 276 0.37 -6.10 16.72
C PRO A 276 -0.22 -7.42 17.18
N ASN A 277 -0.55 -7.51 18.46
CA ASN A 277 -1.39 -8.56 18.99
C ASN A 277 -2.87 -8.22 18.79
N LEU A 278 -3.71 -9.24 18.77
CA LEU A 278 -5.15 -9.07 18.66
C LEU A 278 -5.79 -9.05 20.06
N TYR A 279 -6.51 -7.98 20.35
CA TYR A 279 -7.25 -7.79 21.58
C TYR A 279 -8.76 -7.79 21.31
N MET A 280 -9.52 -8.20 22.30
CA MET A 280 -10.97 -8.10 22.30
C MET A 280 -11.43 -7.04 23.30
N LEU A 281 -12.23 -6.09 22.83
CA LEU A 281 -12.95 -5.12 23.65
C LEU A 281 -14.41 -5.54 23.76
N ASN A 282 -14.91 -5.65 25.00
CA ASN A 282 -16.31 -5.94 25.28
C ASN A 282 -17.11 -4.63 25.30
N PRO A 283 -18.05 -4.38 24.38
CA PRO A 283 -18.78 -3.11 24.30
C PRO A 283 -19.79 -2.86 25.43
N GLU A 284 -20.09 -3.85 26.23
CA GLU A 284 -20.98 -3.69 27.40
C GLU A 284 -20.26 -3.16 28.62
N THR A 285 -18.99 -3.56 28.78
CA THR A 285 -18.18 -3.27 29.98
C THR A 285 -16.99 -2.38 29.69
N ASP A 286 -16.69 -2.11 28.41
CA ASP A 286 -15.51 -1.43 27.90
C ASP A 286 -14.17 -2.11 28.32
N ALA A 287 -14.22 -3.38 28.77
CA ALA A 287 -13.06 -4.14 29.18
C ALA A 287 -12.29 -4.67 27.97
N ILE A 288 -10.96 -4.55 28.01
CA ILE A 288 -10.03 -4.98 26.96
C ILE A 288 -9.23 -6.17 27.49
N ARG A 289 -9.18 -7.26 26.70
CA ARG A 289 -8.32 -8.42 26.99
C ARG A 289 -7.56 -8.88 25.76
N LEU A 290 -6.40 -9.47 25.96
CA LEU A 290 -5.67 -10.16 24.90
C LEU A 290 -6.53 -11.33 24.38
N LEU A 291 -6.68 -11.42 23.06
CA LEU A 291 -7.34 -12.54 22.39
C LEU A 291 -6.31 -13.49 21.77
N SER A 292 -5.34 -12.96 21.01
CA SER A 292 -4.32 -13.78 20.36
C SER A 292 -2.97 -13.04 20.32
N GLU A 293 -1.89 -13.74 20.68
CA GLU A 293 -0.53 -13.30 20.42
C GLU A 293 -0.15 -13.63 18.96
N ASN A 294 0.56 -12.72 18.30
CA ASN A 294 0.92 -12.88 16.90
C ASN A 294 2.40 -12.74 16.67
N HIS A 295 2.89 -13.50 15.69
CA HIS A 295 4.27 -13.47 15.24
C HIS A 295 4.43 -12.94 13.82
N ASP A 296 3.35 -12.90 13.06
CA ASP A 296 3.32 -12.41 11.67
C ASP A 296 2.35 -11.24 11.53
N ASN A 297 2.66 -10.30 10.67
CA ASN A 297 1.81 -9.16 10.39
C ASN A 297 0.44 -9.55 9.82
N PHE A 298 -0.57 -8.75 10.11
CA PHE A 298 -1.95 -8.92 9.65
C PHE A 298 -2.27 -8.12 8.38
N TYR A 299 -1.36 -8.12 7.42
CA TYR A 299 -1.58 -7.50 6.11
C TYR A 299 -0.73 -8.19 5.04
N ASN A 300 -1.01 -7.86 3.78
CA ASN A 300 -0.24 -8.30 2.64
C ASN A 300 0.93 -7.35 2.38
N SER A 301 2.15 -7.75 2.68
CA SER A 301 3.39 -7.03 2.39
C SER A 301 4.13 -7.53 1.15
N VAL A 302 3.56 -8.51 0.42
CA VAL A 302 4.17 -9.06 -0.80
C VAL A 302 4.16 -8.03 -1.93
N GLY A 303 5.32 -7.69 -2.48
CA GLY A 303 5.48 -6.72 -3.55
C GLY A 303 4.93 -7.20 -4.90
N SER A 304 4.23 -6.33 -5.62
CA SER A 304 3.87 -6.49 -7.04
C SER A 304 3.57 -5.12 -7.66
N ASP A 305 3.88 -4.95 -8.94
CA ASP A 305 3.52 -3.79 -9.75
C ASP A 305 2.19 -3.99 -10.51
N CYS A 306 1.48 -5.09 -10.25
CA CYS A 306 0.26 -5.51 -10.95
C CYS A 306 -0.98 -5.47 -10.05
N ARG A 307 -1.03 -4.52 -9.10
CA ARG A 307 -2.18 -4.26 -8.22
C ARG A 307 -2.66 -2.83 -8.32
N ARG A 308 -3.95 -2.64 -8.13
CA ARG A 308 -4.54 -1.31 -7.98
C ARG A 308 -5.79 -1.39 -7.10
N GLY A 309 -5.86 -0.48 -6.13
CA GLY A 309 -6.88 -0.53 -5.09
C GLY A 309 -6.53 -1.57 -4.02
N GLY A 310 -7.38 -1.68 -3.04
CA GLY A 310 -7.19 -2.55 -1.90
C GLY A 310 -8.42 -3.37 -1.57
N GLY A 311 -8.51 -3.76 -0.33
CA GLY A 311 -9.61 -4.46 0.29
C GLY A 311 -9.37 -4.53 1.79
N TYR A 312 -10.27 -5.12 2.54
CA TYR A 312 -10.03 -5.31 3.96
C TYR A 312 -9.04 -6.45 4.21
N ASN A 313 -8.12 -6.21 5.11
CA ASN A 313 -7.18 -7.23 5.59
C ASN A 313 -7.79 -8.14 6.67
N MET A 314 -8.91 -7.73 7.27
CA MET A 314 -9.56 -8.42 8.37
C MET A 314 -11.08 -8.45 8.18
N ARG A 315 -11.71 -9.61 8.44
CA ARG A 315 -13.15 -9.85 8.31
C ARG A 315 -13.64 -10.74 9.42
N ALA A 316 -14.93 -10.64 9.73
CA ALA A 316 -15.58 -11.46 10.74
C ALA A 316 -16.68 -12.37 10.14
N CYS A 317 -16.81 -13.56 10.69
CA CYS A 317 -17.96 -14.44 10.49
C CYS A 317 -18.33 -15.05 11.85
N GLY A 318 -19.43 -14.61 12.41
CA GLY A 318 -19.80 -14.95 13.78
C GLY A 318 -18.72 -14.52 14.77
N LYS A 319 -18.21 -15.47 15.54
CA LYS A 319 -17.14 -15.25 16.51
C LYS A 319 -15.74 -15.47 15.95
N ASN A 320 -15.60 -15.83 14.67
CA ASN A 320 -14.30 -16.02 14.03
C ASN A 320 -13.86 -14.74 13.33
N ILE A 321 -12.57 -14.45 13.42
CA ILE A 321 -11.90 -13.36 12.73
C ILE A 321 -10.98 -13.97 11.67
N TYR A 322 -11.13 -13.51 10.44
CA TYR A 322 -10.28 -13.89 9.31
C TYR A 322 -9.35 -12.74 8.99
N THR A 323 -8.08 -13.04 8.71
CA THR A 323 -7.08 -12.02 8.38
C THR A 323 -6.06 -12.51 7.38
N ILE A 324 -5.59 -11.59 6.53
CA ILE A 324 -4.42 -11.83 5.70
C ILE A 324 -3.18 -11.73 6.59
N SER A 325 -2.22 -12.64 6.39
CA SER A 325 -0.90 -12.56 7.04
C SER A 325 0.18 -12.82 6.02
N THR A 326 1.25 -12.03 6.07
CA THR A 326 2.45 -12.30 5.29
C THR A 326 3.30 -13.34 6.01
N VAL A 327 3.61 -14.45 5.32
CA VAL A 327 4.46 -15.53 5.84
C VAL A 327 5.47 -15.91 4.75
N GLY A 328 6.76 -15.77 5.03
CA GLY A 328 7.79 -15.91 4.02
C GLY A 328 7.57 -14.95 2.86
N GLY A 329 7.45 -15.46 1.63
CA GLY A 329 7.14 -14.69 0.42
C GLY A 329 5.68 -14.73 -0.02
N ALA A 330 4.73 -15.10 0.85
CA ALA A 330 3.32 -15.30 0.52
C ALA A 330 2.38 -14.48 1.40
N ALA A 331 1.21 -14.11 0.87
CA ALA A 331 0.12 -13.54 1.65
C ALA A 331 -0.98 -14.58 1.82
N GLN A 332 -1.06 -15.11 3.02
CA GLN A 332 -1.89 -16.26 3.40
C GLN A 332 -3.14 -15.81 4.16
N LEU A 333 -4.13 -16.67 4.31
CA LEU A 333 -5.36 -16.40 5.03
C LEU A 333 -5.42 -17.22 6.31
N ARG A 334 -5.62 -16.52 7.43
CA ARG A 334 -5.80 -17.12 8.77
C ARG A 334 -7.23 -16.94 9.27
N ARG A 335 -7.64 -17.85 10.12
CA ARG A 335 -8.82 -17.73 10.98
C ARG A 335 -8.38 -17.76 12.44
N ILE A 336 -8.87 -16.83 13.23
CA ILE A 336 -8.69 -16.76 14.69
C ILE A 336 -10.07 -16.97 15.30
N ASP A 337 -10.20 -17.94 16.18
CA ASP A 337 -11.46 -18.27 16.85
C ASP A 337 -11.68 -17.45 18.13
N GLU A 338 -12.83 -17.67 18.80
CA GLU A 338 -13.21 -16.99 20.04
C GLU A 338 -12.26 -17.26 21.24
N CYS A 339 -11.47 -18.33 21.17
CA CYS A 339 -10.46 -18.67 22.15
C CYS A 339 -9.08 -18.04 21.83
N GLY A 340 -8.92 -17.42 20.65
CA GLY A 340 -7.69 -16.83 20.17
C GLY A 340 -6.78 -17.83 19.44
N GLU A 341 -7.28 -19.06 19.18
CA GLU A 341 -6.51 -20.04 18.41
C GLU A 341 -6.48 -19.66 16.94
N SER A 342 -5.26 -19.53 16.39
CA SER A 342 -5.01 -19.15 15.01
C SER A 342 -4.73 -20.36 14.14
N THR A 343 -5.48 -20.51 13.04
CA THR A 343 -5.33 -21.58 12.05
C THR A 343 -5.28 -21.02 10.65
N PHE A 344 -4.41 -21.58 9.79
CA PHE A 344 -4.41 -21.21 8.37
C PHE A 344 -5.64 -21.81 7.66
N VAL A 345 -6.34 -20.95 6.92
CA VAL A 345 -7.36 -21.34 5.93
C VAL A 345 -6.72 -21.54 4.57
N TYR A 346 -5.73 -20.71 4.23
CA TYR A 346 -4.90 -20.86 3.04
C TYR A 346 -3.44 -20.61 3.43
N ALA A 347 -2.57 -21.58 3.15
CA ALA A 347 -1.14 -21.58 3.49
C ALA A 347 -0.22 -21.81 2.28
N GLY A 348 -0.68 -21.49 1.07
CA GLY A 348 0.10 -21.69 -0.17
C GLY A 348 1.04 -20.51 -0.48
N ASP A 349 1.79 -20.64 -1.58
CA ASP A 349 2.77 -19.65 -2.07
C ASP A 349 2.13 -18.46 -2.81
N GLY A 350 0.80 -18.45 -2.97
CA GLY A 350 0.06 -17.36 -3.62
C GLY A 350 -0.06 -16.12 -2.75
N CYS A 351 -0.68 -15.11 -3.31
CA CYS A 351 -0.87 -13.84 -2.66
C CYS A 351 -2.34 -13.44 -2.65
N ILE A 352 -2.98 -13.49 -1.48
CA ILE A 352 -4.33 -12.96 -1.29
C ILE A 352 -4.23 -11.45 -1.12
N ASP A 353 -4.84 -10.69 -2.04
CA ASP A 353 -4.79 -9.22 -2.05
C ASP A 353 -6.00 -8.59 -1.34
N ALA A 354 -7.15 -9.24 -1.40
CA ALA A 354 -8.37 -8.86 -0.71
C ALA A 354 -9.28 -10.08 -0.57
N PHE A 355 -10.13 -10.11 0.43
CA PHE A 355 -11.12 -11.16 0.61
C PHE A 355 -12.36 -10.66 1.31
N ASP A 356 -13.41 -11.44 1.24
CA ASP A 356 -14.57 -11.33 2.12
C ASP A 356 -15.11 -12.71 2.50
N VAL A 357 -15.80 -12.80 3.62
CA VAL A 357 -16.41 -14.01 4.15
C VAL A 357 -17.88 -13.74 4.48
N ASN A 358 -18.79 -14.59 4.00
CA ASN A 358 -20.20 -14.48 4.34
C ASN A 358 -20.55 -15.21 5.66
N GLU A 359 -21.78 -15.05 6.14
CA GLU A 359 -22.27 -15.67 7.38
C GLU A 359 -22.20 -17.21 7.38
N ARG A 360 -22.09 -17.85 6.21
CA ARG A 360 -21.93 -19.31 6.06
C ARG A 360 -20.47 -19.75 6.11
N GLY A 361 -19.53 -18.81 6.22
CA GLY A 361 -18.11 -19.08 6.18
C GLY A 361 -17.56 -19.34 4.77
N GLU A 362 -18.30 -19.00 3.71
CA GLU A 362 -17.82 -19.08 2.33
C GLU A 362 -16.93 -17.88 2.05
N ILE A 363 -15.75 -18.13 1.48
CA ILE A 363 -14.71 -17.11 1.26
C ILE A 363 -14.53 -16.87 -0.23
N LEU A 364 -14.59 -15.60 -0.62
CA LEU A 364 -14.15 -15.11 -1.92
C LEU A 364 -12.89 -14.27 -1.73
N ALA A 365 -11.89 -14.51 -2.58
CA ALA A 365 -10.62 -13.80 -2.54
C ALA A 365 -10.23 -13.28 -3.92
N ILE A 366 -9.73 -12.08 -3.96
CA ILE A 366 -8.95 -11.55 -5.08
C ILE A 366 -7.50 -11.90 -4.79
N ALA A 367 -6.86 -12.63 -5.69
CA ALA A 367 -5.54 -13.16 -5.42
C ALA A 367 -4.69 -13.32 -6.69
N MET A 368 -3.38 -13.38 -6.50
CA MET A 368 -2.39 -13.83 -7.48
C MET A 368 -1.94 -15.23 -7.10
N MET A 369 -2.42 -16.24 -7.82
CA MET A 369 -2.10 -17.64 -7.59
C MET A 369 -1.25 -18.18 -8.75
N ASP A 370 -0.40 -19.15 -8.47
CA ASP A 370 0.39 -19.87 -9.48
C ASP A 370 1.22 -18.97 -10.42
N GLY A 371 1.74 -17.83 -9.88
CA GLY A 371 2.52 -16.87 -10.67
C GLY A 371 1.71 -16.11 -11.73
N LYS A 372 0.37 -16.09 -11.63
CA LYS A 372 -0.54 -15.39 -12.54
C LYS A 372 -0.94 -14.01 -12.01
N LEU A 373 -1.56 -13.22 -12.89
CA LEU A 373 -2.21 -11.95 -12.53
C LEU A 373 -3.44 -12.18 -11.64
N GLN A 374 -3.96 -11.10 -11.07
CA GLN A 374 -5.14 -11.13 -10.20
C GLN A 374 -6.36 -11.75 -10.89
N GLU A 375 -7.01 -12.67 -10.17
CA GLU A 375 -8.32 -13.22 -10.51
C GLU A 375 -9.17 -13.36 -9.23
N LEU A 376 -10.46 -13.64 -9.40
CA LEU A 376 -11.35 -13.97 -8.31
C LEU A 376 -11.33 -15.48 -8.05
N TYR A 377 -11.19 -15.83 -6.79
CA TYR A 377 -11.12 -17.23 -6.31
C TYR A 377 -12.15 -17.49 -5.23
N ARG A 378 -12.65 -18.73 -5.18
CA ARG A 378 -13.29 -19.29 -3.97
C ARG A 378 -12.22 -20.04 -3.19
N VAL A 379 -12.15 -19.78 -1.88
CA VAL A 379 -11.23 -20.48 -0.97
C VAL A 379 -12.07 -21.35 -0.03
N ASN A 380 -11.78 -22.62 0.01
CA ASN A 380 -12.47 -23.57 0.90
C ASN A 380 -11.81 -23.60 2.28
N PRO A 381 -12.52 -24.03 3.33
CA PRO A 381 -11.94 -24.10 4.69
C PRO A 381 -10.75 -25.06 4.84
N ASP A 382 -10.56 -25.99 3.90
CA ASP A 382 -9.43 -26.93 3.84
C ASP A 382 -8.22 -26.39 3.07
N GLY A 383 -8.28 -25.13 2.62
CA GLY A 383 -7.22 -24.45 1.89
C GLY A 383 -7.24 -24.68 0.38
N ALA A 384 -8.10 -25.57 -0.13
CA ALA A 384 -8.28 -25.71 -1.57
C ALA A 384 -8.92 -24.45 -2.15
N TYR A 385 -8.49 -24.04 -3.34
CA TYR A 385 -9.04 -22.88 -4.02
C TYR A 385 -9.47 -23.21 -5.45
N CYS A 386 -10.43 -22.43 -5.95
CA CYS A 386 -10.94 -22.56 -7.32
C CYS A 386 -11.06 -21.16 -7.93
N GLN A 387 -10.40 -20.97 -9.07
CA GLN A 387 -10.53 -19.76 -9.88
C GLN A 387 -11.95 -19.66 -10.45
N ILE A 388 -12.59 -18.50 -10.34
CA ILE A 388 -13.95 -18.24 -10.80
C ILE A 388 -14.05 -17.07 -11.79
N SER A 389 -12.94 -16.42 -12.12
CA SER A 389 -12.87 -15.39 -13.17
C SER A 389 -11.70 -15.63 -14.10
N GLU A 390 -11.75 -14.99 -15.29
CA GLU A 390 -10.75 -15.09 -16.35
C GLU A 390 -10.42 -13.71 -16.94
N PHE A 391 -10.32 -12.67 -16.09
CA PHE A 391 -10.10 -11.30 -16.52
C PHE A 391 -8.76 -11.08 -17.21
N ASN A 392 -7.74 -11.82 -16.78
CA ASN A 392 -6.36 -11.65 -17.24
C ASN A 392 -5.80 -12.86 -18.02
N GLU A 393 -6.55 -13.94 -18.18
CA GLU A 393 -6.02 -15.13 -18.88
C GLU A 393 -5.66 -14.84 -20.33
N ALA A 394 -6.52 -14.10 -21.04
CA ALA A 394 -6.32 -13.83 -22.46
C ALA A 394 -5.06 -12.99 -22.74
N VAL A 395 -4.71 -12.07 -21.85
CA VAL A 395 -3.57 -11.15 -22.04
C VAL A 395 -2.22 -11.84 -21.85
N LEU A 396 -2.18 -12.93 -21.06
CA LEU A 396 -0.97 -13.74 -20.86
C LEU A 396 -0.90 -14.96 -21.79
N LYS A 397 -1.98 -15.24 -22.54
CA LYS A 397 -2.01 -16.34 -23.48
C LYS A 397 -0.87 -16.19 -24.51
N ASP A 398 -0.14 -17.27 -24.75
CA ASP A 398 1.01 -17.32 -25.65
C ASP A 398 2.20 -16.42 -25.24
N ARG A 399 2.18 -15.80 -24.06
CA ARG A 399 3.28 -15.03 -23.49
C ARG A 399 4.21 -15.91 -22.66
N TYR A 400 5.49 -15.59 -22.73
CA TYR A 400 6.48 -16.19 -21.85
C TYR A 400 6.36 -15.56 -20.47
N VAL A 401 6.07 -16.38 -19.48
CA VAL A 401 6.13 -16.05 -18.05
C VAL A 401 7.10 -17.07 -17.46
N SER A 402 8.20 -16.58 -16.90
CA SER A 402 9.21 -17.45 -16.28
C SER A 402 8.70 -18.04 -14.98
N ASP A 403 8.98 -19.29 -14.74
CA ASP A 403 8.82 -19.93 -13.44
C ASP A 403 9.81 -19.35 -12.43
N TYR A 404 9.51 -19.54 -11.15
CA TYR A 404 10.31 -19.07 -10.02
C TYR A 404 11.17 -20.24 -9.51
N GLU A 405 12.48 -20.22 -9.80
CA GLU A 405 13.42 -21.15 -9.23
C GLU A 405 13.89 -20.64 -7.87
N GLU A 406 13.56 -21.36 -6.81
CA GLU A 406 13.90 -20.98 -5.44
C GLU A 406 15.34 -21.36 -5.10
N ILE A 407 16.03 -20.45 -4.42
CA ILE A 407 17.38 -20.63 -3.87
C ILE A 407 17.36 -20.15 -2.43
N THR A 408 17.95 -20.94 -1.54
CA THR A 408 18.20 -20.53 -0.14
C THR A 408 19.69 -20.56 0.13
N VAL A 409 20.21 -19.51 0.77
CA VAL A 409 21.61 -19.39 1.17
C VAL A 409 21.69 -19.06 2.66
N HIS A 410 22.61 -19.70 3.37
CA HIS A 410 22.90 -19.34 4.75
C HIS A 410 23.85 -18.14 4.79
N SER A 411 23.43 -17.03 5.37
CA SER A 411 24.18 -15.76 5.41
C SER A 411 23.85 -15.00 6.69
N GLU A 412 24.85 -14.45 7.36
CA GLU A 412 24.72 -13.67 8.60
C GLU A 412 23.91 -14.38 9.72
N GLY A 413 23.98 -15.75 9.75
CA GLY A 413 23.29 -16.56 10.75
C GLY A 413 21.84 -16.91 10.43
N GLU A 414 21.33 -16.51 9.29
CA GLU A 414 19.97 -16.74 8.82
C GLU A 414 19.93 -17.43 7.46
N ASP A 415 18.86 -18.15 7.18
CA ASP A 415 18.60 -18.73 5.86
C ASP A 415 17.85 -17.70 5.01
N ILE A 416 18.51 -17.18 3.98
CA ILE A 416 17.97 -16.17 3.08
C ILE A 416 17.40 -16.86 1.85
N THR A 417 16.09 -16.70 1.65
CA THR A 417 15.36 -17.26 0.51
C THR A 417 15.16 -16.20 -0.56
N GLY A 418 15.37 -16.60 -1.80
CA GLY A 418 15.11 -15.78 -2.98
C GLY A 418 14.79 -16.63 -4.19
N TRP A 419 14.59 -15.98 -5.33
CA TRP A 419 14.13 -16.62 -6.56
C TRP A 419 14.89 -16.12 -7.77
N VAL A 420 14.93 -16.98 -8.79
CA VAL A 420 15.53 -16.71 -10.08
C VAL A 420 14.48 -16.93 -11.17
N LEU A 421 14.31 -15.95 -12.04
CA LEU A 421 13.56 -16.04 -13.28
C LEU A 421 14.56 -16.26 -14.43
N LYS A 422 14.35 -17.31 -15.21
CA LYS A 422 15.20 -17.63 -16.37
C LYS A 422 14.79 -16.80 -17.60
N PRO A 423 15.74 -16.52 -18.50
CA PRO A 423 15.41 -15.83 -19.75
C PRO A 423 14.57 -16.72 -20.68
N ILE A 424 13.78 -16.05 -21.55
CA ILE A 424 13.08 -16.74 -22.63
C ILE A 424 14.07 -17.54 -23.51
N ASP A 425 13.64 -18.70 -24.00
CA ASP A 425 14.45 -19.57 -24.85
C ASP A 425 15.83 -19.88 -24.23
N TYR A 426 15.83 -20.07 -22.90
CA TYR A 426 17.04 -20.43 -22.15
C TYR A 426 17.75 -21.63 -22.74
N ASP A 427 19.07 -21.49 -22.93
CA ASP A 427 19.98 -22.49 -23.47
C ASP A 427 21.25 -22.53 -22.61
N PRO A 428 21.56 -23.63 -21.91
CA PRO A 428 22.69 -23.72 -21.00
C PRO A 428 24.07 -23.55 -21.68
N GLU A 429 24.14 -23.59 -23.01
CA GLU A 429 25.38 -23.37 -23.75
C GLU A 429 25.63 -21.88 -24.08
N LYS A 430 24.68 -20.99 -23.77
CA LYS A 430 24.81 -19.55 -24.00
C LYS A 430 25.14 -18.81 -22.71
N THR A 431 25.61 -17.56 -22.86
CA THR A 431 25.81 -16.64 -21.74
C THR A 431 24.78 -15.54 -21.75
N TYR A 432 24.34 -15.13 -20.55
CA TYR A 432 23.25 -14.18 -20.36
C TYR A 432 23.64 -13.03 -19.43
N PRO A 433 23.07 -11.84 -19.61
CA PRO A 433 23.08 -10.81 -18.61
C PRO A 433 22.13 -11.13 -17.45
N ALA A 434 22.30 -10.48 -16.31
CA ALA A 434 21.41 -10.65 -15.16
C ALA A 434 21.07 -9.32 -14.47
N ILE A 435 20.00 -9.34 -13.69
CA ILE A 435 19.51 -8.22 -12.90
C ILE A 435 19.24 -8.71 -11.48
N LEU A 436 19.87 -8.08 -10.48
CA LEU A 436 19.45 -8.16 -9.08
C LEU A 436 18.39 -7.08 -8.84
N ASP A 437 17.18 -7.48 -8.45
CA ASP A 437 16.10 -6.57 -8.06
C ASP A 437 15.87 -6.62 -6.54
N ILE A 438 15.82 -5.45 -5.89
CA ILE A 438 15.76 -5.31 -4.44
C ILE A 438 14.46 -4.63 -4.06
N HIS A 439 13.64 -5.31 -3.21
CA HIS A 439 12.35 -4.77 -2.76
C HIS A 439 12.49 -3.52 -1.88
N GLY A 440 11.39 -2.79 -1.74
CA GLY A 440 11.27 -1.64 -0.84
C GLY A 440 10.98 -2.05 0.62
N GLY A 441 10.60 -1.10 1.44
CA GLY A 441 10.25 -1.29 2.84
C GLY A 441 11.25 -0.63 3.80
N PRO A 442 12.13 -1.35 4.51
CA PRO A 442 12.60 -2.75 4.33
C PRO A 442 11.58 -3.84 4.65
N ARG A 443 10.66 -3.62 5.58
CA ARG A 443 9.68 -4.59 6.06
C ARG A 443 8.57 -4.84 5.02
N THR A 444 8.96 -5.37 3.86
CA THR A 444 8.12 -5.98 2.82
C THR A 444 8.80 -7.25 2.34
N VAL A 445 8.20 -7.97 1.39
CA VAL A 445 8.79 -9.18 0.80
C VAL A 445 8.56 -9.24 -0.70
N TYR A 446 9.44 -9.93 -1.42
CA TYR A 446 9.13 -10.54 -2.71
C TYR A 446 8.67 -11.98 -2.53
N GLY A 447 7.96 -12.52 -3.53
CA GLY A 447 7.47 -13.89 -3.53
C GLY A 447 7.19 -14.40 -4.93
N LYS A 448 6.57 -15.58 -5.01
CA LYS A 448 6.18 -16.21 -6.29
C LYS A 448 4.89 -15.60 -6.85
N VAL A 449 4.88 -14.28 -7.01
CA VAL A 449 3.74 -13.52 -7.54
C VAL A 449 4.11 -12.81 -8.83
N PHE A 450 3.13 -12.63 -9.70
CA PHE A 450 3.39 -11.96 -10.97
C PHE A 450 3.89 -10.53 -10.73
N TYR A 451 5.04 -10.22 -11.31
CA TYR A 451 5.66 -8.90 -11.30
C TYR A 451 6.03 -8.53 -12.73
N HIS A 452 5.35 -7.52 -13.31
CA HIS A 452 5.44 -7.25 -14.75
C HIS A 452 6.86 -6.92 -15.19
N GLU A 453 7.55 -6.01 -14.50
CA GLU A 453 8.90 -5.60 -14.92
C GLU A 453 9.91 -6.75 -14.86
N MET A 454 9.84 -7.62 -13.84
CA MET A 454 10.73 -8.78 -13.73
C MET A 454 10.47 -9.79 -14.84
N GLN A 455 9.20 -10.11 -15.10
CA GLN A 455 8.81 -11.02 -16.17
C GLN A 455 9.10 -10.45 -17.57
N TYR A 456 8.96 -9.11 -17.72
CA TYR A 456 9.37 -8.42 -18.93
C TYR A 456 10.87 -8.60 -19.20
N TRP A 457 11.73 -8.33 -18.20
CA TRP A 457 13.18 -8.47 -18.37
C TRP A 457 13.61 -9.92 -18.64
N ALA A 458 12.97 -10.90 -17.99
CA ALA A 458 13.19 -12.32 -18.32
C ALA A 458 12.82 -12.61 -19.77
N GLY A 459 11.70 -12.05 -20.28
CA GLY A 459 11.31 -12.08 -21.68
C GLY A 459 12.27 -11.36 -22.63
N GLN A 460 13.10 -10.43 -22.14
CA GLN A 460 14.14 -9.73 -22.92
C GLN A 460 15.50 -10.43 -22.88
N GLY A 461 15.60 -11.60 -22.27
CA GLY A 461 16.80 -12.40 -22.25
C GLY A 461 17.72 -12.18 -21.05
N TYR A 462 17.22 -11.60 -19.96
CA TYR A 462 17.96 -11.50 -18.70
C TYR A 462 17.59 -12.62 -17.75
N PHE A 463 18.55 -13.10 -16.96
CA PHE A 463 18.23 -13.66 -15.66
C PHE A 463 17.79 -12.53 -14.73
N VAL A 464 16.69 -12.73 -13.99
CA VAL A 464 16.25 -11.78 -12.96
C VAL A 464 16.22 -12.52 -11.63
N PHE A 465 16.91 -12.01 -10.63
CA PHE A 465 16.95 -12.65 -9.33
C PHE A 465 16.74 -11.65 -8.20
N PHE A 466 16.12 -12.12 -7.12
CA PHE A 466 15.73 -11.30 -5.98
C PHE A 466 15.62 -12.18 -4.74
N ALA A 467 15.78 -11.58 -3.56
CA ALA A 467 15.72 -12.28 -2.28
C ALA A 467 15.07 -11.43 -1.20
N ASN A 468 14.72 -12.06 -0.09
CA ASN A 468 14.24 -11.43 1.11
C ASN A 468 15.35 -11.45 2.18
N PRO A 469 16.21 -10.41 2.25
CA PRO A 469 17.27 -10.32 3.23
C PRO A 469 16.73 -10.08 4.64
N ILE A 470 17.59 -10.17 5.66
CA ILE A 470 17.31 -9.67 7.01
C ILE A 470 16.77 -8.24 6.89
N GLY A 471 15.72 -7.89 7.62
CA GLY A 471 14.96 -6.64 7.46
C GLY A 471 13.65 -6.82 6.74
N SER A 472 13.46 -7.92 5.98
CA SER A 472 12.20 -8.24 5.31
C SER A 472 11.12 -8.69 6.29
N ASP A 473 9.86 -8.62 5.86
CA ASP A 473 8.71 -9.14 6.59
C ASP A 473 8.56 -10.68 6.48
N GLY A 474 7.50 -11.22 7.08
CA GLY A 474 7.06 -12.62 6.92
C GLY A 474 7.88 -13.65 7.69
N ARG A 475 8.79 -13.22 8.58
CA ARG A 475 9.59 -14.10 9.45
C ARG A 475 9.66 -13.58 10.89
N GLY A 476 8.68 -12.76 11.28
CA GLY A 476 8.60 -12.15 12.60
C GLY A 476 9.52 -10.95 12.82
N ASP A 477 9.32 -10.28 13.95
CA ASP A 477 9.95 -9.00 14.28
C ASP A 477 11.48 -9.07 14.40
N ALA A 478 12.00 -10.16 14.96
CA ALA A 478 13.45 -10.31 15.15
C ALA A 478 14.21 -10.35 13.82
N PHE A 479 13.65 -11.00 12.80
CA PHE A 479 14.22 -11.04 11.45
C PHE A 479 14.08 -9.68 10.74
N ALA A 480 12.99 -8.96 10.99
CA ALA A 480 12.72 -7.66 10.39
C ALA A 480 13.53 -6.50 11.03
N ASP A 481 14.13 -6.70 12.20
CA ASP A 481 14.80 -5.63 12.95
C ASP A 481 16.23 -5.36 12.48
N ILE A 482 16.39 -4.31 11.67
CA ILE A 482 17.71 -3.79 11.23
C ILE A 482 18.02 -2.40 11.78
N ARG A 483 17.31 -1.96 12.82
CA ARG A 483 17.49 -0.63 13.42
C ARG A 483 18.93 -0.33 13.80
N GLY A 484 19.41 0.83 13.35
CA GLY A 484 20.76 1.31 13.61
C GLY A 484 21.88 0.53 12.91
N LYS A 485 21.52 -0.38 11.98
CA LYS A 485 22.45 -1.28 11.28
C LYS A 485 22.20 -1.32 9.76
N TYR A 486 21.58 -0.30 9.21
CA TYR A 486 21.29 -0.23 7.77
C TYR A 486 22.54 -0.38 6.92
N GLY A 487 22.48 -1.26 5.92
CA GLY A 487 23.58 -1.55 5.01
C GLY A 487 24.59 -2.56 5.57
N VAL A 488 24.31 -3.23 6.67
CA VAL A 488 25.23 -4.22 7.28
C VAL A 488 24.83 -5.64 6.88
N HIS A 489 23.85 -6.23 7.56
CA HIS A 489 23.47 -7.63 7.36
C HIS A 489 22.79 -7.85 6.01
N GLU A 490 21.85 -7.01 5.66
CA GLU A 490 21.06 -7.10 4.43
C GLU A 490 21.93 -6.92 3.17
N TYR A 491 22.96 -6.07 3.25
CA TYR A 491 23.95 -5.96 2.17
C TYR A 491 24.71 -7.27 1.98
N GLN A 492 25.21 -7.87 3.05
CA GLN A 492 25.94 -9.14 2.99
C GLN A 492 25.03 -10.26 2.48
N ASN A 493 23.77 -10.34 2.96
CA ASN A 493 22.80 -11.32 2.48
C ASN A 493 22.59 -11.23 0.94
N LEU A 494 22.46 -10.01 0.41
CA LEU A 494 22.29 -9.80 -1.04
C LEU A 494 23.55 -10.16 -1.84
N MET A 495 24.75 -9.93 -1.26
CA MET A 495 25.99 -10.32 -1.91
C MET A 495 26.18 -11.83 -1.92
N ASP A 496 25.94 -12.51 -0.79
CA ASP A 496 26.02 -13.97 -0.67
C ASP A 496 24.96 -14.66 -1.55
N PHE A 497 23.74 -14.11 -1.61
CA PHE A 497 22.70 -14.60 -2.51
C PHE A 497 23.09 -14.43 -3.99
N THR A 498 23.69 -13.28 -4.34
CA THR A 498 24.21 -13.06 -5.69
C THR A 498 25.28 -14.08 -6.05
N ASP A 499 26.21 -14.38 -5.12
CA ASP A 499 27.26 -15.38 -5.35
C ASP A 499 26.68 -16.79 -5.53
N ALA A 500 25.69 -17.16 -4.71
CA ALA A 500 25.00 -18.45 -4.87
C ALA A 500 24.26 -18.58 -6.22
N VAL A 501 23.60 -17.50 -6.68
CA VAL A 501 22.98 -17.47 -8.00
C VAL A 501 24.03 -17.64 -9.11
N LEU A 502 25.16 -16.90 -9.04
CA LEU A 502 26.23 -16.97 -10.04
C LEU A 502 27.01 -18.30 -10.02
N GLU A 503 27.00 -19.03 -8.91
CA GLU A 503 27.56 -20.38 -8.81
C GLU A 503 26.60 -21.41 -9.42
N LYS A 504 25.31 -21.30 -9.11
CA LYS A 504 24.28 -22.22 -9.61
C LYS A 504 24.00 -22.05 -11.11
N HIS A 505 24.16 -20.82 -11.61
CA HIS A 505 23.94 -20.43 -13.00
C HIS A 505 25.22 -19.86 -13.64
N PRO A 506 26.21 -20.74 -13.97
CA PRO A 506 27.47 -20.31 -14.57
C PRO A 506 27.33 -19.68 -15.98
N GLU A 507 26.18 -19.82 -16.61
CA GLU A 507 25.78 -19.17 -17.86
C GLU A 507 25.50 -17.66 -17.68
N ILE A 508 25.40 -17.16 -16.45
CA ILE A 508 25.35 -15.72 -16.20
C ILE A 508 26.75 -15.13 -16.37
N ASP A 509 26.89 -14.14 -17.26
CA ASP A 509 28.13 -13.39 -17.39
C ASP A 509 28.27 -12.44 -16.18
N LYS A 510 29.19 -12.74 -15.29
CA LYS A 510 29.45 -11.97 -14.06
C LYS A 510 29.81 -10.51 -14.31
N LYS A 511 30.21 -10.14 -15.53
CA LYS A 511 30.51 -8.75 -15.94
C LYS A 511 29.26 -8.00 -16.45
N ARG A 512 28.15 -8.70 -16.64
CA ARG A 512 26.90 -8.15 -17.16
C ARG A 512 25.74 -8.29 -16.15
N VAL A 513 26.05 -8.10 -14.88
CA VAL A 513 25.04 -8.11 -13.82
C VAL A 513 24.70 -6.66 -13.45
N ALA A 514 23.44 -6.27 -13.60
CA ALA A 514 22.89 -4.99 -13.19
C ALA A 514 22.24 -5.08 -11.81
N VAL A 515 22.04 -3.95 -11.12
CA VAL A 515 21.31 -3.88 -9.86
C VAL A 515 20.26 -2.78 -9.91
N THR A 516 19.07 -3.06 -9.32
CA THR A 516 17.98 -2.08 -9.23
C THR A 516 17.18 -2.27 -7.94
N GLY A 517 16.44 -1.24 -7.58
CA GLY A 517 15.46 -1.28 -6.50
C GLY A 517 14.82 0.09 -6.28
N GLY A 518 13.70 0.09 -5.57
CA GLY A 518 12.96 1.31 -5.26
C GLY A 518 12.76 1.52 -3.76
N SER A 519 12.73 2.80 -3.31
CA SER A 519 12.55 3.13 -1.89
C SER A 519 13.73 2.59 -1.06
N TYR A 520 13.50 1.71 -0.08
CA TYR A 520 14.57 0.97 0.59
C TYR A 520 15.45 0.19 -0.41
N GLY A 521 14.88 -0.48 -1.42
CA GLY A 521 15.67 -1.11 -2.49
C GLY A 521 16.52 -0.12 -3.26
N GLY A 522 16.06 1.12 -3.44
CA GLY A 522 16.85 2.23 -3.98
C GLY A 522 17.96 2.68 -3.03
N PHE A 523 17.69 2.77 -1.74
CA PHE A 523 18.71 2.97 -0.70
C PHE A 523 19.80 1.90 -0.79
N MET A 524 19.41 0.62 -0.84
CA MET A 524 20.34 -0.49 -0.93
C MET A 524 21.12 -0.49 -2.25
N THR A 525 20.48 -0.12 -3.38
CA THR A 525 21.18 0.10 -4.67
C THR A 525 22.26 1.17 -4.53
N ASN A 526 21.95 2.31 -3.88
CA ASN A 526 22.90 3.37 -3.61
C ASN A 526 24.03 2.92 -2.67
N TRP A 527 23.70 2.10 -1.69
CA TRP A 527 24.65 1.51 -0.75
C TRP A 527 25.63 0.58 -1.47
N ILE A 528 25.11 -0.32 -2.29
CA ILE A 528 25.89 -1.29 -3.07
C ILE A 528 26.92 -0.58 -3.95
N ILE A 529 26.56 0.44 -4.72
CA ILE A 529 27.51 1.15 -5.59
C ILE A 529 28.60 1.95 -4.83
N GLY A 530 28.40 2.15 -3.51
CA GLY A 530 29.39 2.74 -2.60
C GLY A 530 30.34 1.72 -1.98
N HIS A 531 30.04 0.43 -2.09
CA HIS A 531 30.76 -0.64 -1.39
C HIS A 531 31.37 -1.69 -2.33
N THR A 532 30.90 -1.81 -3.56
CA THR A 532 31.42 -2.75 -4.57
C THR A 532 31.26 -2.20 -5.98
N ASP A 533 32.15 -2.63 -6.88
CA ASP A 533 32.12 -2.33 -8.32
C ASP A 533 31.70 -3.53 -9.18
N ARG A 534 31.15 -4.60 -8.53
CA ARG A 534 30.80 -5.87 -9.21
C ARG A 534 29.65 -5.75 -10.22
N PHE A 535 28.81 -4.73 -10.10
CA PHE A 535 27.66 -4.51 -10.98
C PHE A 535 28.03 -3.60 -12.14
N CYS A 536 27.67 -3.99 -13.37
CA CYS A 536 28.00 -3.23 -14.58
C CYS A 536 27.24 -1.89 -14.68
N CYS A 537 26.06 -1.80 -14.09
CA CYS A 537 25.28 -0.57 -13.95
C CYS A 537 24.22 -0.72 -12.85
N ALA A 538 23.66 0.42 -12.44
CA ALA A 538 22.62 0.52 -11.43
C ALA A 538 21.45 1.37 -11.93
N ALA A 539 20.22 1.03 -11.49
CA ALA A 539 19.04 1.87 -11.66
C ALA A 539 18.35 2.02 -10.29
N THR A 540 18.51 3.18 -9.68
CA THR A 540 17.94 3.49 -8.36
C THR A 540 16.68 4.34 -8.49
N GLN A 541 15.66 4.04 -7.71
CA GLN A 541 14.35 4.66 -7.86
C GLN A 541 13.84 5.17 -6.52
N ARG A 542 13.30 6.43 -6.47
CA ARG A 542 12.69 6.99 -5.25
C ARG A 542 13.46 6.62 -3.97
N SER A 543 14.78 6.84 -4.02
CA SER A 543 15.71 6.29 -3.04
C SER A 543 16.02 7.26 -1.90
N ILE A 544 16.59 6.73 -0.82
CA ILE A 544 17.23 7.50 0.24
C ILE A 544 18.73 7.50 -0.03
N SER A 545 19.36 8.68 0.05
CA SER A 545 20.80 8.85 -0.10
C SER A 545 21.47 9.35 1.16
N ASN A 546 20.71 10.10 1.98
CA ASN A 546 21.20 10.79 3.16
C ASN A 546 20.15 10.84 4.26
N TRP A 547 20.31 10.04 5.30
CA TRP A 547 19.39 9.97 6.44
C TRP A 547 19.24 11.31 7.19
N VAL A 548 20.27 12.17 7.16
CA VAL A 548 20.23 13.47 7.83
C VAL A 548 19.23 14.40 7.15
N SER A 549 19.25 14.48 5.81
CA SER A 549 18.27 15.28 5.05
C SER A 549 16.87 14.63 5.04
N PHE A 550 16.81 13.32 4.92
CA PHE A 550 15.55 12.56 4.97
C PHE A 550 14.79 12.81 6.27
N TYR A 551 15.48 12.84 7.42
CA TYR A 551 14.87 13.10 8.72
C TYR A 551 14.08 14.42 8.75
N GLY A 552 14.61 15.47 8.14
CA GLY A 552 14.01 16.80 8.18
C GLY A 552 13.05 17.11 7.03
N THR A 553 12.95 16.28 6.01
CA THR A 553 12.20 16.58 4.77
C THR A 553 11.17 15.53 4.36
N SER A 554 11.25 14.31 4.87
CA SER A 554 10.27 13.26 4.60
C SER A 554 8.98 13.45 5.43
N ASP A 555 7.84 13.03 4.88
CA ASP A 555 6.56 12.97 5.60
C ASP A 555 6.60 12.01 6.80
N ILE A 556 7.50 11.02 6.78
CA ILE A 556 7.76 10.08 7.87
C ILE A 556 9.14 10.27 8.49
N GLY A 557 9.84 11.35 8.16
CA GLY A 557 11.26 11.53 8.48
C GLY A 557 11.59 11.43 9.95
N ILE A 558 10.80 12.07 10.83
CA ILE A 558 11.02 12.00 12.28
C ILE A 558 10.77 10.56 12.78
N LEU A 559 9.59 9.99 12.50
CA LEU A 559 9.24 8.67 13.01
C LEU A 559 10.12 7.57 12.41
N PHE A 560 10.15 7.48 11.09
CA PHE A 560 10.89 6.44 10.37
C PHE A 560 12.40 6.66 10.46
N GLY A 561 12.88 7.90 10.26
CA GLY A 561 14.31 8.22 10.27
C GLY A 561 14.95 7.96 11.65
N GLU A 562 14.31 8.43 12.73
CA GLU A 562 14.78 8.16 14.10
C GLU A 562 14.81 6.67 14.40
N TYR A 563 13.69 5.99 14.13
CA TYR A 563 13.53 4.59 14.44
C TYR A 563 14.53 3.72 13.67
N GLN A 564 14.58 3.88 12.34
CA GLN A 564 15.40 3.02 11.48
C GLN A 564 16.89 3.21 11.69
N THR A 565 17.35 4.45 11.92
CA THR A 565 18.76 4.74 12.16
C THR A 565 19.17 4.59 13.63
N ASP A 566 18.20 4.44 14.55
CA ASP A 566 18.39 4.48 16.00
C ASP A 566 19.22 5.73 16.41
N ALA A 567 18.83 6.88 15.82
CA ALA A 567 19.48 8.18 16.03
C ALA A 567 18.59 9.32 15.56
N THR A 568 18.80 10.52 16.12
CA THR A 568 18.23 11.76 15.60
C THR A 568 19.33 12.66 15.06
N VAL A 569 18.96 13.64 14.22
CA VAL A 569 19.91 14.65 13.71
C VAL A 569 20.45 15.55 14.82
N PHE A 570 19.78 15.60 15.99
CA PHE A 570 20.15 16.43 17.11
C PHE A 570 21.04 15.70 18.13
N ASP A 571 20.85 14.38 18.29
CA ASP A 571 21.59 13.59 19.29
C ASP A 571 22.80 12.88 18.70
N ASN A 572 22.66 12.27 17.52
CA ASN A 572 23.74 11.50 16.90
C ASN A 572 23.70 11.56 15.37
N PRO A 573 23.92 12.72 14.75
CA PRO A 573 23.92 12.87 13.28
C PRO A 573 25.01 12.03 12.61
N GLU A 574 26.11 11.77 13.29
CA GLU A 574 27.19 10.93 12.73
C GLU A 574 26.74 9.49 12.53
N LYS A 575 25.94 8.90 13.43
CA LYS A 575 25.37 7.56 13.26
C LYS A 575 24.42 7.51 12.05
N MET A 576 23.61 8.56 11.84
CA MET A 576 22.78 8.68 10.64
C MET A 576 23.62 8.79 9.37
N TRP A 577 24.67 9.60 9.40
CA TRP A 577 25.58 9.76 8.26
C TRP A 577 26.35 8.47 7.94
N GLN A 578 26.74 7.68 8.94
CA GLN A 578 27.39 6.38 8.73
C GLN A 578 26.49 5.37 8.00
N GLN A 579 25.20 5.43 8.20
CA GLN A 579 24.18 4.62 7.52
C GLN A 579 23.72 5.25 6.19
N SER A 580 24.26 6.40 5.78
CA SER A 580 23.87 7.10 4.54
C SER A 580 24.76 6.67 3.39
N PRO A 581 24.21 6.21 2.24
CA PRO A 581 24.98 5.86 1.04
C PRO A 581 25.90 6.97 0.58
N LEU A 582 25.47 8.21 0.69
CA LEU A 582 26.22 9.38 0.22
C LEU A 582 27.57 9.57 0.94
N LYS A 583 27.73 9.08 2.16
CA LYS A 583 29.01 9.04 2.87
C LYS A 583 30.09 8.32 2.07
N TYR A 584 29.73 7.32 1.30
CA TYR A 584 30.61 6.44 0.54
C TYR A 584 30.76 6.86 -0.92
N ALA A 585 30.27 8.04 -1.29
CA ALA A 585 30.27 8.56 -2.66
C ALA A 585 31.66 8.63 -3.30
N LYS A 586 32.72 8.73 -2.49
CA LYS A 586 34.12 8.68 -3.00
C LYS A 586 34.44 7.38 -3.75
N ASN A 587 33.69 6.32 -3.51
CA ASN A 587 33.86 5.01 -4.13
C ASN A 587 32.97 4.81 -5.37
N PHE A 588 32.07 5.74 -5.68
CA PHE A 588 31.13 5.59 -6.80
C PHE A 588 31.89 5.53 -8.14
N VAL A 589 31.73 4.41 -8.85
CA VAL A 589 32.27 4.18 -10.19
C VAL A 589 31.22 3.55 -11.13
N THR A 590 30.16 2.98 -10.60
CA THR A 590 29.13 2.25 -11.33
C THR A 590 28.21 3.22 -12.09
N PRO A 591 28.05 3.10 -13.43
CA PRO A 591 27.08 3.88 -14.18
C PRO A 591 25.67 3.78 -13.59
N THR A 592 25.03 4.91 -13.28
CA THR A 592 23.80 4.92 -12.47
C THR A 592 22.70 5.77 -13.09
N LEU A 593 21.52 5.14 -13.30
CA LEU A 593 20.26 5.81 -13.60
C LEU A 593 19.52 6.11 -12.30
N ILE A 594 18.99 7.33 -12.19
CA ILE A 594 18.16 7.77 -11.07
C ILE A 594 16.74 8.06 -11.58
N ILE A 595 15.74 7.40 -11.03
CA ILE A 595 14.32 7.68 -11.29
C ILE A 595 13.70 8.30 -10.03
N HIS A 596 13.08 9.47 -10.17
CA HIS A 596 12.43 10.15 -9.06
C HIS A 596 11.17 10.89 -9.51
N SER A 597 10.28 11.18 -8.56
CA SER A 597 9.06 11.97 -8.78
C SER A 597 9.14 13.28 -8.02
N ASP A 598 8.59 14.37 -8.57
CA ASP A 598 8.68 15.69 -7.94
C ASP A 598 7.72 15.90 -6.77
N CYS A 599 6.65 15.08 -6.70
CA CYS A 599 5.72 15.04 -5.55
C CYS A 599 5.96 13.82 -4.65
N ASP A 600 7.14 13.23 -4.67
CA ASP A 600 7.54 12.20 -3.72
C ASP A 600 7.92 12.85 -2.39
N TYR A 601 6.99 12.82 -1.45
CA TYR A 601 7.18 13.35 -0.10
C TYR A 601 7.61 12.27 0.89
N ARG A 602 7.58 11.00 0.50
CA ARG A 602 8.08 9.86 1.26
C ARG A 602 9.60 9.78 1.22
N CYS A 603 10.17 9.73 0.01
CA CYS A 603 11.60 9.91 -0.22
C CYS A 603 11.76 11.18 -1.07
N PRO A 604 11.94 12.35 -0.44
CA PRO A 604 11.92 13.62 -1.16
C PRO A 604 12.93 13.67 -2.31
N ILE A 605 12.57 14.34 -3.39
CA ILE A 605 13.38 14.42 -4.61
C ILE A 605 14.81 14.95 -4.35
N SER A 606 15.02 15.70 -3.25
CA SER A 606 16.32 16.16 -2.78
C SER A 606 17.32 15.02 -2.55
N GLU A 607 16.82 13.82 -2.18
CA GLU A 607 17.65 12.63 -2.01
C GLU A 607 18.26 12.20 -3.36
N GLY A 608 17.46 12.22 -4.43
CA GLY A 608 17.91 11.97 -5.79
C GLY A 608 18.90 13.05 -6.30
N PHE A 609 18.67 14.32 -5.98
CA PHE A 609 19.58 15.41 -6.37
C PHE A 609 20.95 15.29 -5.70
N GLN A 610 21.00 14.93 -4.43
CA GLN A 610 22.28 14.72 -3.73
C GLN A 610 23.07 13.58 -4.36
N LEU A 611 22.43 12.44 -4.65
CA LEU A 611 23.06 11.32 -5.34
C LEU A 611 23.56 11.70 -6.73
N TYR A 612 22.71 12.35 -7.52
CA TYR A 612 23.07 12.79 -8.88
C TYR A 612 24.28 13.74 -8.87
N THR A 613 24.30 14.70 -7.95
CA THR A 613 25.42 15.64 -7.78
C THR A 613 26.71 14.89 -7.46
N ALA A 614 26.67 13.94 -6.50
CA ALA A 614 27.83 13.16 -6.12
C ALA A 614 28.39 12.31 -7.29
N LEU A 615 27.52 11.66 -8.06
CA LEU A 615 27.90 10.89 -9.24
C LEU A 615 28.55 11.78 -10.31
N LYS A 616 27.98 12.96 -10.59
CA LYS A 616 28.52 13.91 -11.55
C LYS A 616 29.88 14.49 -11.12
N GLU A 617 30.04 14.83 -9.83
CA GLU A 617 31.30 15.30 -9.26
C GLU A 617 32.40 14.23 -9.39
N ARG A 618 32.04 12.97 -9.27
CA ARG A 618 32.94 11.83 -9.45
C ARG A 618 33.22 11.49 -10.91
N GLY A 619 32.56 12.14 -11.89
CA GLY A 619 32.68 11.85 -13.32
C GLY A 619 32.03 10.53 -13.75
N VAL A 620 31.15 9.96 -12.89
CA VAL A 620 30.41 8.72 -13.20
C VAL A 620 29.35 9.01 -14.25
N ASP A 621 29.23 8.13 -15.27
CA ASP A 621 28.13 8.23 -16.22
C ASP A 621 26.81 8.02 -15.48
N SER A 622 25.98 9.05 -15.48
CA SER A 622 24.73 9.07 -14.73
C SER A 622 23.66 9.89 -15.44
N ARG A 623 22.43 9.42 -15.30
CA ARG A 623 21.22 10.03 -15.84
C ARG A 623 20.17 10.14 -14.73
N MET A 624 19.46 11.25 -14.66
CA MET A 624 18.33 11.41 -13.77
C MET A 624 17.06 11.72 -14.57
N VAL A 625 15.98 11.00 -14.29
CA VAL A 625 14.66 11.21 -14.90
C VAL A 625 13.68 11.58 -13.80
N ILE A 626 13.03 12.73 -13.97
CA ILE A 626 12.06 13.28 -13.00
C ILE A 626 10.66 13.21 -13.60
N PHE A 627 9.76 12.51 -12.92
CA PHE A 627 8.36 12.42 -13.29
C PHE A 627 7.55 13.49 -12.56
N LYS A 628 6.95 14.41 -13.33
CA LYS A 628 6.19 15.53 -12.80
C LYS A 628 4.78 15.12 -12.40
N GLY A 629 4.35 15.56 -11.22
CA GLY A 629 3.04 15.27 -10.66
C GLY A 629 2.84 13.82 -10.23
N GLU A 630 3.93 13.04 -10.14
CA GLU A 630 3.93 11.70 -9.57
C GLU A 630 4.47 11.72 -8.14
N ASN A 631 4.06 10.74 -7.36
CA ASN A 631 4.51 10.55 -5.98
C ASN A 631 5.40 9.31 -5.83
N HIS A 632 5.58 8.84 -4.61
CA HIS A 632 6.37 7.65 -4.27
C HIS A 632 5.88 6.37 -4.96
N ASP A 633 4.61 6.31 -5.34
CA ASP A 633 3.97 5.11 -5.88
C ASP A 633 3.97 5.02 -7.41
N LEU A 634 4.77 5.83 -8.10
CA LEU A 634 4.88 5.87 -9.57
C LEU A 634 4.90 4.47 -10.22
N SER A 635 5.74 3.55 -9.73
CA SER A 635 5.90 2.21 -10.34
C SER A 635 4.66 1.32 -10.19
N ARG A 636 3.80 1.59 -9.22
CA ARG A 636 2.63 0.78 -8.83
C ARG A 636 1.31 1.38 -9.31
N THR A 637 1.08 2.65 -8.98
CA THR A 637 -0.21 3.34 -9.19
C THR A 637 -0.10 4.64 -9.98
N GLY A 638 1.11 5.03 -10.40
CA GLY A 638 1.34 6.21 -11.23
C GLY A 638 0.59 6.16 -12.56
N LYS A 639 0.53 7.29 -13.26
CA LYS A 639 -0.14 7.39 -14.56
C LYS A 639 0.41 6.33 -15.53
N PRO A 640 -0.43 5.63 -16.29
CA PRO A 640 -0.03 4.51 -17.15
C PRO A 640 1.14 4.81 -18.07
N LEU A 641 1.14 5.94 -18.79
CA LEU A 641 2.23 6.29 -19.70
C LEU A 641 3.51 6.69 -18.96
N HIS A 642 3.43 7.18 -17.71
CA HIS A 642 4.59 7.41 -16.88
C HIS A 642 5.23 6.09 -16.41
N ARG A 643 4.43 5.09 -16.10
CA ARG A 643 4.92 3.73 -15.78
C ARG A 643 5.61 3.10 -16.99
N VAL A 644 5.04 3.22 -18.20
CA VAL A 644 5.67 2.80 -19.46
C VAL A 644 7.03 3.52 -19.63
N ARG A 645 7.04 4.83 -19.51
CA ARG A 645 8.28 5.62 -19.67
C ARG A 645 9.32 5.25 -18.62
N ARG A 646 8.95 5.05 -17.38
CA ARG A 646 9.85 4.62 -16.32
C ARG A 646 10.53 3.29 -16.67
N LEU A 647 9.75 2.28 -17.06
CA LEU A 647 10.29 0.96 -17.41
C LEU A 647 11.17 1.03 -18.67
N THR A 648 10.80 1.87 -19.63
CA THR A 648 11.63 2.14 -20.84
C THR A 648 13.00 2.67 -20.45
N GLU A 649 13.08 3.71 -19.61
CA GLU A 649 14.34 4.31 -19.18
C GLU A 649 15.26 3.31 -18.47
N ILE A 650 14.70 2.46 -17.60
CA ILE A 650 15.47 1.43 -16.89
C ILE A 650 15.96 0.36 -17.87
N SER A 651 15.10 -0.11 -18.76
CA SER A 651 15.42 -1.17 -19.70
C SER A 651 16.48 -0.71 -20.74
N ASP A 652 16.38 0.53 -21.22
CA ASP A 652 17.36 1.13 -22.12
C ASP A 652 18.73 1.29 -21.42
N TRP A 653 18.71 1.64 -20.12
CA TRP A 653 19.92 1.75 -19.31
C TRP A 653 20.60 0.39 -19.17
N PHE A 654 19.85 -0.66 -18.85
CA PHE A 654 20.39 -2.01 -18.78
C PHE A 654 20.87 -2.50 -20.14
N ALA A 655 20.15 -2.23 -21.23
CA ALA A 655 20.58 -2.59 -22.57
C ALA A 655 21.90 -1.90 -22.99
N LYS A 656 22.16 -0.69 -22.48
CA LYS A 656 23.41 0.04 -22.76
C LYS A 656 24.65 -0.59 -22.09
N TYR A 657 24.50 -1.19 -20.89
CA TYR A 657 25.64 -1.63 -20.08
C TYR A 657 25.72 -3.14 -19.88
N ALA A 658 24.59 -3.85 -19.93
CA ALA A 658 24.53 -5.27 -19.66
C ALA A 658 24.24 -6.16 -20.88
N LYS A 659 23.88 -5.60 -22.04
CA LYS A 659 23.69 -6.35 -23.29
C LYS A 659 24.90 -6.34 -24.21
#